data_eb95c392cbb96e361390413828b6ed28
#
_entry.id   eb95c392cbb96e361390413828b6ed28
#
_cell.length_a   1.000
_cell.length_b   1.000
_cell.length_c   1.000
_cell.angle_alpha   90.00
_cell.angle_beta   90.00
_cell.angle_gamma   90.00
#
_symmetry.space_group_name_H-M   'P 1'
#
loop_
_entity.id
_entity.type
_entity.pdbx_description
1 polymer ?
#
loop_
_entity_poly.entity_id
_entity_poly.type
_entity_poly.pdbx_seq_one_letter_code
_entity_poly.pdbx_strand_id
1 'polypeptide(L)'
;MLLPSLLALTATLAPAWAVDPATPMAAGLIVGALDPRALPDSPSGGYAPAIVDCPTARPTIRSAAALSPNETDWLPRRRNATIEPMRELLTRANIPGFDAGAYIDRVRSSPSQLPNIGLAVSGGGYRALMNGAGFLAAADSRTPNSTGAGGIGGLLQSATYLAGLSGGGWLVGSIYTNNFSSVVDLQRGSKGSAVWQFDRSIFKGPKEPGISILNIADYWATVAKQVSSKDEGFEVSITDYWGRALSYQLINATDGGPSYTFSSIAEDANFQSGQQPLPILVADGRAPGERIISLNATVYEFNPFELGTWDPTAFGFAPLRYLASNFSAGRIPNNGSCVRGFDQAGYVMGTSSSLFNQFMLQNLTSAGLPDFIQSALTSILNILDRDNNDIAQYVPNPFFGWNPRTNLNANERQLSLVDGGEDLQNIPLHPLIQPNRAVDVIFAVDSSADTNFNWPNGTALRATYDRITEPIANGTIFPAVPDANTFINLGLNKRPTFFGCDASNFTLSGSQRVPPLVVYLPNAPYVAHSNVSTFDPDYERDQRDAIIQNGYDSATQGNATLDAEWPRCVACAILSRSMARNRETVPEACNSCFQRYCWNGTLDTRETDYEPNFIIGNIEAQSPAAKMSLSVWAGLASAAVAAVISAI
;
A
#
# COMPACT_ATOMS: atom_id res chain seq x y z
N MET A 1 73.26 48.12 -20.45
CA MET A 1 72.18 49.05 -20.08
C MET A 1 70.88 48.32 -20.13
N LEU A 2 70.21 48.26 -19.01
CA LEU A 2 68.88 47.75 -18.78
C LEU A 2 68.63 46.21 -18.92
N LEU A 3 68.71 45.53 -17.77
CA LEU A 3 68.13 44.20 -17.50
C LEU A 3 66.62 44.34 -17.40
N PRO A 4 65.87 43.28 -17.72
CA PRO A 4 64.56 43.03 -17.08
C PRO A 4 64.63 41.84 -16.15
N SER A 5 63.93 42.01 -15.05
CA SER A 5 63.81 41.11 -13.92
C SER A 5 63.00 39.86 -14.25
N LEU A 6 63.54 38.66 -13.92
CA LEU A 6 62.78 37.42 -13.85
C LEU A 6 62.05 37.34 -12.50
N LEU A 7 60.74 37.21 -12.54
CA LEU A 7 59.94 36.78 -11.39
C LEU A 7 59.89 35.26 -11.37
N ALA A 8 60.48 34.65 -10.34
CA ALA A 8 60.38 33.23 -10.09
C ALA A 8 59.05 32.93 -9.36
N LEU A 9 58.20 32.08 -9.96
CA LEU A 9 57.01 31.54 -9.34
C LEU A 9 57.43 30.25 -8.60
N THR A 10 57.44 30.29 -7.28
CA THR A 10 57.61 29.10 -6.42
C THR A 10 56.28 28.41 -6.29
N ALA A 11 56.14 27.25 -6.92
CA ALA A 11 55.04 26.32 -6.68
C ALA A 11 55.34 25.54 -5.40
N THR A 12 54.52 25.75 -4.37
CA THR A 12 54.52 24.95 -3.15
C THR A 12 53.78 23.63 -3.44
N LEU A 13 54.53 22.53 -3.44
CA LEU A 13 54.01 21.18 -3.43
C LEU A 13 53.36 20.89 -2.05
N ALA A 14 52.05 20.70 -2.01
CA ALA A 14 51.35 20.14 -0.85
C ALA A 14 51.68 18.62 -0.73
N PRO A 15 51.84 18.11 0.48
CA PRO A 15 52.16 16.68 0.66
C PRO A 15 50.94 15.81 0.29
N ALA A 16 51.17 14.80 -0.52
CA ALA A 16 50.23 13.75 -0.82
C ALA A 16 49.93 12.98 0.47
N TRP A 17 48.66 13.00 0.91
CA TRP A 17 48.19 12.14 1.97
C TRP A 17 48.16 10.70 1.45
N ALA A 18 48.91 9.82 2.07
CA ALA A 18 48.84 8.40 1.85
C ALA A 18 47.47 7.89 2.27
N VAL A 19 46.70 7.33 1.34
CA VAL A 19 45.45 6.64 1.61
C VAL A 19 45.80 5.29 2.21
N ASP A 20 45.34 5.04 3.43
CA ASP A 20 45.43 3.76 4.14
C ASP A 20 44.65 2.68 3.36
N PRO A 21 45.24 1.55 2.96
CA PRO A 21 44.57 0.52 2.17
C PRO A 21 43.62 -0.36 2.96
N ALA A 22 43.28 -0.04 4.21
CA ALA A 22 42.44 -0.86 5.10
C ALA A 22 41.00 -0.33 5.29
N THR A 23 40.58 0.71 4.59
CA THR A 23 39.17 1.13 4.62
C THR A 23 38.42 0.46 3.47
N PRO A 24 37.42 -0.40 3.70
CA PRO A 24 36.58 -0.87 2.61
C PRO A 24 35.83 0.34 2.05
N MET A 25 36.11 0.69 0.80
CA MET A 25 35.29 1.64 0.08
C MET A 25 33.89 1.06 -0.04
N ALA A 26 32.97 1.61 0.74
CA ALA A 26 31.55 1.50 0.48
C ALA A 26 31.25 2.31 -0.80
N ALA A 27 31.62 1.76 -1.95
CA ALA A 27 31.20 2.29 -3.24
C ALA A 27 29.77 1.82 -3.53
N GLY A 28 28.80 2.34 -2.79
CA GLY A 28 27.40 2.30 -3.17
C GLY A 28 27.19 3.26 -4.32
N LEU A 29 27.21 2.79 -5.56
CA LEU A 29 26.71 3.54 -6.70
C LEU A 29 25.20 3.67 -6.55
N ILE A 30 24.75 4.88 -6.17
CA ILE A 30 23.34 5.26 -6.16
C ILE A 30 22.87 5.30 -7.61
N VAL A 31 21.98 4.39 -7.96
CA VAL A 31 21.30 4.38 -9.26
C VAL A 31 20.24 5.48 -9.23
N GLY A 32 20.44 6.53 -10.04
CA GLY A 32 19.47 7.59 -10.28
C GLY A 32 19.19 8.53 -9.11
N ALA A 33 18.86 9.75 -9.43
CA ALA A 33 18.79 10.91 -8.54
C ALA A 33 17.57 10.97 -7.59
N LEU A 34 16.96 9.87 -7.23
CA LEU A 34 16.03 9.81 -6.12
C LEU A 34 16.85 9.56 -4.86
N ASP A 35 16.86 10.54 -3.94
CA ASP A 35 17.44 10.33 -2.61
C ASP A 35 16.67 9.23 -1.89
N PRO A 36 17.25 8.06 -1.61
CA PRO A 36 16.58 7.04 -0.83
C PRO A 36 16.45 7.55 0.61
N ARG A 37 15.25 7.51 1.18
CA ARG A 37 15.02 8.00 2.54
C ARG A 37 14.13 7.13 3.43
N ALA A 38 13.88 5.88 3.09
CA ALA A 38 13.77 4.90 4.15
C ALA A 38 15.19 4.75 4.70
N LEU A 39 15.37 5.06 5.96
CA LEU A 39 16.69 5.00 6.55
C LEU A 39 17.09 3.53 6.72
N PRO A 40 18.34 3.16 6.42
CA PRO A 40 18.86 1.84 6.73
C PRO A 40 18.97 1.69 8.25
N ASP A 41 17.85 1.36 8.91
CA ASP A 41 17.71 1.35 10.37
C ASP A 41 17.92 -0.04 11.00
N SER A 42 18.19 -1.08 10.21
CA SER A 42 18.57 -2.39 10.75
C SER A 42 19.94 -2.29 11.41
N PRO A 43 20.07 -2.59 12.73
CA PRO A 43 21.34 -2.43 13.44
C PRO A 43 22.47 -3.33 12.92
N SER A 44 22.15 -4.43 12.22
CA SER A 44 23.13 -5.29 11.55
C SER A 44 23.75 -4.67 10.31
N GLY A 45 23.18 -3.55 9.81
CA GLY A 45 23.53 -2.98 8.52
C GLY A 45 23.07 -3.82 7.31
N GLY A 46 22.34 -4.92 7.53
CA GLY A 46 21.86 -5.86 6.54
C GLY A 46 20.42 -6.33 6.78
N TYR A 47 20.10 -7.51 6.24
CA TYR A 47 18.76 -8.08 6.34
C TYR A 47 18.47 -8.71 7.71
N ALA A 48 19.49 -9.19 8.42
CA ALA A 48 19.34 -9.81 9.72
C ALA A 48 18.86 -8.79 10.79
N PRO A 49 17.85 -9.12 11.59
CA PRO A 49 17.58 -8.41 12.83
C PRO A 49 18.76 -8.53 13.81
N ALA A 50 18.85 -7.62 14.77
CA ALA A 50 19.89 -7.69 15.81
C ALA A 50 19.34 -7.41 17.20
N ILE A 51 19.95 -8.07 18.18
CA ILE A 51 19.73 -7.79 19.61
C ILE A 51 20.32 -6.41 19.92
N VAL A 52 19.54 -5.59 20.60
CA VAL A 52 19.95 -4.26 21.05
C VAL A 52 19.58 -4.05 22.52
N ASP A 53 20.21 -3.06 23.15
CA ASP A 53 19.77 -2.62 24.47
C ASP A 53 18.35 -2.08 24.41
N CYS A 54 17.52 -2.47 25.38
CA CYS A 54 16.19 -1.90 25.49
C CYS A 54 16.27 -0.43 25.94
N PRO A 55 15.40 0.44 25.40
CA PRO A 55 15.28 1.79 25.92
C PRO A 55 14.80 1.79 27.38
N THR A 56 15.05 2.89 28.10
CA THR A 56 14.63 3.04 29.51
C THR A 56 13.13 2.80 29.68
N ALA A 57 12.31 3.38 28.80
CA ALA A 57 10.90 3.03 28.66
C ALA A 57 10.78 1.80 27.74
N ARG A 58 10.75 0.61 28.33
CA ARG A 58 10.66 -0.64 27.55
C ARG A 58 9.43 -0.67 26.67
N PRO A 59 9.56 -1.20 25.42
CA PRO A 59 8.43 -1.37 24.53
C PRO A 59 7.33 -2.24 25.16
N THR A 60 6.08 -1.81 24.99
CA THR A 60 4.90 -2.53 25.47
C THR A 60 3.83 -2.56 24.40
N ILE A 61 3.00 -3.59 24.43
CA ILE A 61 1.76 -3.62 23.64
C ILE A 61 0.75 -2.69 24.28
N ARG A 62 0.10 -1.88 23.47
CA ARG A 62 -1.04 -1.05 23.89
C ARG A 62 -2.37 -1.70 23.51
N SER A 63 -3.42 -1.36 24.22
CA SER A 63 -4.80 -1.67 23.80
C SER A 63 -5.18 -0.86 22.56
N ALA A 64 -6.03 -1.44 21.71
CA ALA A 64 -6.64 -0.77 20.55
C ALA A 64 -7.81 0.18 20.91
N ALA A 65 -8.03 0.46 22.20
CA ALA A 65 -9.09 1.37 22.64
C ALA A 65 -8.91 2.84 22.17
N ALA A 66 -7.69 3.23 21.79
CA ALA A 66 -7.34 4.57 21.31
C ALA A 66 -6.26 4.48 20.23
N LEU A 67 -5.99 5.60 19.54
CA LEU A 67 -4.82 5.73 18.68
C LEU A 67 -3.53 5.59 19.49
N SER A 68 -2.43 5.25 18.81
CA SER A 68 -1.12 5.27 19.48
C SER A 68 -0.75 6.68 19.93
N PRO A 69 0.06 6.82 20.99
CA PRO A 69 0.63 8.11 21.35
C PRO A 69 1.38 8.76 20.17
N ASN A 70 2.16 7.98 19.42
CA ASN A 70 2.92 8.48 18.28
C ASN A 70 2.02 9.00 17.15
N GLU A 71 0.94 8.28 16.80
CA GLU A 71 -0.06 8.75 15.83
C GLU A 71 -0.77 10.01 16.35
N THR A 72 -1.15 10.02 17.63
CA THR A 72 -1.81 11.17 18.29
C THR A 72 -0.93 12.42 18.27
N ASP A 73 0.37 12.28 18.54
CA ASP A 73 1.33 13.38 18.52
C ASP A 73 1.67 13.86 17.10
N TRP A 74 1.61 12.95 16.12
CA TRP A 74 1.89 13.25 14.71
C TRP A 74 0.70 13.94 14.01
N LEU A 75 -0.55 13.54 14.31
CA LEU A 75 -1.76 14.02 13.66
C LEU A 75 -1.90 15.54 13.58
N PRO A 76 -1.63 16.34 14.63
CA PRO A 76 -1.75 17.79 14.54
C PRO A 76 -0.84 18.39 13.46
N ARG A 77 0.38 17.87 13.29
CA ARG A 77 1.31 18.31 12.24
C ARG A 77 0.79 17.96 10.86
N ARG A 78 0.29 16.71 10.70
CA ARG A 78 -0.30 16.29 9.43
C ARG A 78 -1.54 17.11 9.10
N ARG A 79 -2.45 17.29 10.04
CA ARG A 79 -3.68 18.06 9.82
C ARG A 79 -3.37 19.51 9.44
N ASN A 80 -2.35 20.10 10.03
CA ASN A 80 -1.88 21.44 9.65
C ASN A 80 -1.30 21.45 8.21
N ALA A 81 -0.50 20.45 7.85
CA ALA A 81 0.10 20.36 6.51
C ALA A 81 -0.95 20.12 5.39
N THR A 82 -2.13 19.56 5.73
CA THR A 82 -3.21 19.35 4.74
C THR A 82 -4.00 20.63 4.42
N ILE A 83 -3.87 21.72 5.18
CA ILE A 83 -4.71 22.91 5.05
C ILE A 83 -4.57 23.56 3.68
N GLU A 84 -3.37 23.95 3.28
CA GLU A 84 -3.17 24.65 2.01
C GLU A 84 -3.45 23.80 0.78
N PRO A 85 -2.96 22.53 0.68
CA PRO A 85 -3.34 21.66 -0.42
C PRO A 85 -4.85 21.45 -0.56
N MET A 86 -5.54 21.28 0.56
CA MET A 86 -7.00 21.12 0.58
C MET A 86 -7.70 22.42 0.14
N ARG A 87 -7.26 23.56 0.65
CA ARG A 87 -7.77 24.86 0.28
C ARG A 87 -7.65 25.10 -1.23
N GLU A 88 -6.48 24.83 -1.80
CA GLU A 88 -6.22 24.96 -3.24
C GLU A 88 -7.09 24.01 -4.06
N LEU A 89 -7.16 22.72 -3.70
CA LEU A 89 -7.98 21.71 -4.37
C LEU A 89 -9.45 22.12 -4.40
N LEU A 90 -10.02 22.49 -3.24
CA LEU A 90 -11.43 22.82 -3.11
C LEU A 90 -11.78 24.15 -3.78
N THR A 91 -10.89 25.13 -3.75
CA THR A 91 -11.07 26.42 -4.46
C THR A 91 -11.06 26.22 -5.96
N ARG A 92 -10.15 25.39 -6.49
CA ARG A 92 -10.06 25.07 -7.92
C ARG A 92 -11.28 24.31 -8.42
N ALA A 93 -11.89 23.48 -7.58
CA ALA A 93 -13.13 22.74 -7.91
C ALA A 93 -14.33 23.68 -8.17
N ASN A 94 -14.28 24.93 -7.75
CA ASN A 94 -15.20 26.01 -8.06
C ASN A 94 -16.68 25.62 -7.86
N ILE A 95 -17.09 25.38 -6.61
CA ILE A 95 -18.47 25.05 -6.25
C ILE A 95 -19.34 26.32 -6.36
N PRO A 96 -20.35 26.39 -7.25
CA PRO A 96 -21.19 27.57 -7.38
C PRO A 96 -21.87 27.98 -6.06
N GLY A 97 -21.78 29.28 -5.74
CA GLY A 97 -22.40 29.83 -4.53
C GLY A 97 -21.71 29.47 -3.21
N PHE A 98 -20.51 28.84 -3.27
CA PHE A 98 -19.78 28.45 -2.06
C PHE A 98 -18.30 28.82 -2.16
N ASP A 99 -17.82 29.55 -1.16
CA ASP A 99 -16.40 29.87 -1.01
C ASP A 99 -15.71 28.80 -0.15
N ALA A 100 -15.13 27.80 -0.84
CA ALA A 100 -14.43 26.71 -0.20
C ALA A 100 -13.17 27.18 0.56
N GLY A 101 -12.48 28.21 0.05
CA GLY A 101 -11.33 28.80 0.72
C GLY A 101 -11.72 29.42 2.07
N ALA A 102 -12.77 30.23 2.09
CA ALA A 102 -13.30 30.81 3.32
C ALA A 102 -13.80 29.73 4.31
N TYR A 103 -14.37 28.63 3.81
CA TYR A 103 -14.73 27.51 4.68
C TYR A 103 -13.52 26.92 5.38
N ILE A 104 -12.46 26.57 4.64
CA ILE A 104 -11.23 26.01 5.21
C ILE A 104 -10.58 26.99 6.18
N ASP A 105 -10.50 28.28 5.84
CA ASP A 105 -9.93 29.32 6.71
C ASP A 105 -10.69 29.45 8.04
N ARG A 106 -12.00 29.22 8.04
CA ARG A 106 -12.84 29.24 9.25
C ARG A 106 -12.60 28.01 10.14
N VAL A 107 -12.46 26.82 9.56
CA VAL A 107 -12.33 25.56 10.31
C VAL A 107 -10.88 25.18 10.64
N ARG A 108 -9.88 25.83 10.02
CA ARG A 108 -8.45 25.52 10.19
C ARG A 108 -7.92 25.61 11.61
N SER A 109 -8.54 26.43 12.46
CA SER A 109 -8.13 26.58 13.86
C SER A 109 -8.37 25.33 14.72
N SER A 110 -9.22 24.43 14.25
CA SER A 110 -9.55 23.17 14.93
C SER A 110 -9.31 21.99 13.99
N PRO A 111 -8.21 21.24 14.16
CA PRO A 111 -7.89 20.10 13.28
C PRO A 111 -9.01 19.07 13.15
N SER A 112 -9.84 18.90 14.19
CA SER A 112 -10.98 17.98 14.19
C SER A 112 -12.16 18.46 13.34
N GLN A 113 -12.19 19.71 12.94
CA GLN A 113 -13.24 20.30 12.08
C GLN A 113 -12.88 20.23 10.59
N LEU A 114 -11.59 20.15 10.26
CA LEU A 114 -11.15 19.99 8.87
C LEU A 114 -11.66 18.67 8.29
N PRO A 115 -11.96 18.61 6.96
CA PRO A 115 -12.18 17.33 6.29
C PRO A 115 -11.04 16.36 6.52
N ASN A 116 -11.34 15.08 6.78
CA ASN A 116 -10.35 14.03 7.03
C ASN A 116 -10.45 12.96 5.95
N ILE A 117 -9.39 12.83 5.14
CA ILE A 117 -9.39 12.05 3.91
C ILE A 117 -8.52 10.81 4.09
N GLY A 118 -9.06 9.64 3.75
CA GLY A 118 -8.34 8.39 3.59
C GLY A 118 -8.28 7.97 2.12
N LEU A 119 -7.17 7.42 1.70
CA LEU A 119 -6.98 6.79 0.39
C LEU A 119 -6.74 5.30 0.61
N ALA A 120 -7.43 4.44 -0.14
CA ALA A 120 -7.32 2.99 -0.04
C ALA A 120 -7.06 2.38 -1.42
N VAL A 121 -5.96 1.62 -1.57
CA VAL A 121 -5.59 0.95 -2.81
C VAL A 121 -5.64 -0.56 -2.61
N SER A 122 -6.46 -1.22 -3.41
CA SER A 122 -6.72 -2.66 -3.32
C SER A 122 -5.54 -3.54 -3.69
N GLY A 123 -5.68 -4.84 -3.41
CA GLY A 123 -4.82 -5.90 -3.93
C GLY A 123 -5.08 -6.23 -5.40
N GLY A 124 -4.24 -7.13 -5.93
CA GLY A 124 -4.30 -7.63 -7.31
C GLY A 124 -2.96 -7.58 -8.05
N GLY A 125 -1.84 -7.73 -7.35
CA GLY A 125 -0.50 -7.79 -7.92
C GLY A 125 -0.11 -6.50 -8.69
N TYR A 126 0.60 -6.65 -9.78
CA TYR A 126 1.00 -5.50 -10.61
C TYR A 126 -0.19 -4.75 -11.20
N ARG A 127 -1.32 -5.41 -11.49
CA ARG A 127 -2.55 -4.74 -11.91
C ARG A 127 -2.95 -3.66 -10.92
N ALA A 128 -2.99 -3.99 -9.65
CA ALA A 128 -3.37 -3.07 -8.58
C ALA A 128 -2.30 -2.00 -8.33
N LEU A 129 -1.01 -2.36 -8.37
CA LEU A 129 0.07 -1.38 -8.29
C LEU A 129 -0.04 -0.34 -9.40
N MET A 130 -0.18 -0.75 -10.66
CA MET A 130 -0.18 0.16 -11.82
C MET A 130 -1.47 1.01 -11.89
N ASN A 131 -2.64 0.40 -11.68
CA ASN A 131 -3.89 1.15 -11.66
C ASN A 131 -3.95 2.12 -10.48
N GLY A 132 -3.55 1.67 -9.29
CA GLY A 132 -3.42 2.52 -8.10
C GLY A 132 -2.39 3.65 -8.28
N ALA A 133 -1.29 3.38 -9.00
CA ALA A 133 -0.31 4.41 -9.36
C ALA A 133 -0.93 5.48 -10.24
N GLY A 134 -1.78 5.11 -11.20
CA GLY A 134 -2.52 6.06 -12.02
C GLY A 134 -3.42 6.98 -11.18
N PHE A 135 -4.18 6.40 -10.24
CA PHE A 135 -4.96 7.20 -9.29
C PHE A 135 -4.07 8.13 -8.44
N LEU A 136 -2.96 7.64 -7.87
CA LEU A 136 -2.08 8.48 -7.08
C LEU A 136 -1.40 9.57 -7.91
N ALA A 137 -1.05 9.29 -9.17
CA ALA A 137 -0.56 10.31 -10.09
C ALA A 137 -1.60 11.41 -10.34
N ALA A 138 -2.87 11.06 -10.51
CA ALA A 138 -3.96 12.02 -10.66
C ALA A 138 -4.19 12.85 -9.39
N ALA A 139 -4.04 12.23 -8.20
CA ALA A 139 -4.23 12.85 -6.90
C ALA A 139 -3.06 13.72 -6.44
N ASP A 140 -1.86 13.53 -7.01
CA ASP A 140 -0.62 14.20 -6.62
C ASP A 140 -0.44 15.54 -7.35
N SER A 141 -0.38 16.64 -6.61
CA SER A 141 -0.14 17.97 -7.20
C SER A 141 1.22 18.11 -7.88
N ARG A 142 2.18 17.23 -7.61
CA ARG A 142 3.50 17.20 -8.25
C ARG A 142 3.48 16.58 -9.66
N THR A 143 2.41 15.83 -9.99
CA THR A 143 2.23 15.29 -11.34
C THR A 143 1.92 16.42 -12.32
N PRO A 144 2.63 16.52 -13.45
CA PRO A 144 2.35 17.55 -14.46
C PRO A 144 0.88 17.53 -14.89
N ASN A 145 0.27 18.70 -14.93
CA ASN A 145 -1.13 18.94 -15.30
C ASN A 145 -2.21 18.40 -14.36
N SER A 146 -1.87 17.68 -13.29
CA SER A 146 -2.86 17.15 -12.31
C SER A 146 -3.68 18.26 -11.63
N THR A 147 -3.12 19.49 -11.54
CA THR A 147 -3.79 20.67 -10.99
C THR A 147 -4.45 21.54 -12.08
N GLY A 148 -4.45 21.10 -13.34
CA GLY A 148 -5.14 21.77 -14.45
C GLY A 148 -6.65 21.62 -14.39
N ALA A 149 -7.33 22.15 -15.42
CA ALA A 149 -8.76 21.98 -15.59
C ALA A 149 -9.11 20.48 -15.69
N GLY A 150 -10.07 20.01 -14.90
CA GLY A 150 -10.46 18.60 -14.84
C GLY A 150 -9.62 17.73 -13.90
N GLY A 151 -8.51 18.24 -13.38
CA GLY A 151 -7.61 17.50 -12.48
C GLY A 151 -8.04 17.49 -11.01
N ILE A 152 -7.60 16.47 -10.30
CA ILE A 152 -7.82 16.28 -8.84
C ILE A 152 -6.51 16.36 -8.03
N GLY A 153 -5.43 16.90 -8.64
CA GLY A 153 -4.13 17.07 -7.99
C GLY A 153 -4.22 17.90 -6.71
N GLY A 154 -3.52 17.48 -5.67
CA GLY A 154 -3.62 18.01 -4.32
C GLY A 154 -4.46 17.12 -3.39
N LEU A 155 -5.21 16.15 -3.91
CA LEU A 155 -5.95 15.18 -3.09
C LEU A 155 -5.00 14.34 -2.24
N LEU A 156 -3.87 13.86 -2.79
CA LEU A 156 -2.85 13.11 -2.04
C LEU A 156 -2.24 13.95 -0.93
N GLN A 157 -1.93 15.23 -1.19
CA GLN A 157 -1.38 16.13 -0.18
C GLN A 157 -2.41 16.50 0.90
N SER A 158 -3.71 16.42 0.57
CA SER A 158 -4.81 16.69 1.49
C SER A 158 -5.21 15.47 2.33
N ALA A 159 -4.77 14.25 1.97
CA ALA A 159 -5.13 13.03 2.67
C ALA A 159 -4.37 12.88 4.00
N THR A 160 -5.03 12.33 5.02
CA THR A 160 -4.38 11.99 6.29
C THR A 160 -3.75 10.59 6.26
N TYR A 161 -4.42 9.65 5.60
CA TYR A 161 -4.02 8.24 5.55
C TYR A 161 -3.94 7.75 4.11
N LEU A 162 -2.96 6.87 3.86
CA LEU A 162 -2.82 6.14 2.60
C LEU A 162 -2.65 4.65 2.93
N ALA A 163 -3.68 3.85 2.67
CA ALA A 163 -3.68 2.42 2.92
C ALA A 163 -3.52 1.61 1.63
N GLY A 164 -2.80 0.49 1.73
CA GLY A 164 -2.64 -0.48 0.65
C GLY A 164 -2.63 -1.90 1.18
N LEU A 165 -3.02 -2.87 0.36
CA LEU A 165 -2.80 -4.28 0.62
C LEU A 165 -2.33 -4.99 -0.64
N SER A 166 -1.57 -6.08 -0.51
CA SER A 166 -1.05 -6.86 -1.62
C SER A 166 -0.36 -5.95 -2.67
N GLY A 167 -0.78 -5.93 -3.93
CA GLY A 167 -0.25 -5.05 -4.96
C GLY A 167 -0.39 -3.56 -4.64
N GLY A 168 -1.46 -3.14 -3.96
CA GLY A 168 -1.59 -1.78 -3.40
C GLY A 168 -0.60 -1.52 -2.26
N GLY A 169 -0.28 -2.54 -1.48
CA GLY A 169 0.78 -2.51 -0.46
C GLY A 169 2.18 -2.32 -1.09
N TRP A 170 2.43 -2.93 -2.25
CA TRP A 170 3.66 -2.71 -3.02
C TRP A 170 3.77 -1.25 -3.47
N LEU A 171 2.68 -0.68 -3.98
CA LEU A 171 2.62 0.73 -4.38
C LEU A 171 2.94 1.65 -3.22
N VAL A 172 2.24 1.51 -2.10
CA VAL A 172 2.44 2.33 -0.90
C VAL A 172 3.86 2.15 -0.36
N GLY A 173 4.31 0.91 -0.19
CA GLY A 173 5.66 0.60 0.28
C GLY A 173 6.74 1.19 -0.62
N SER A 174 6.61 1.07 -1.96
CA SER A 174 7.56 1.65 -2.91
C SER A 174 7.63 3.18 -2.84
N ILE A 175 6.49 3.86 -2.75
CA ILE A 175 6.46 5.32 -2.63
C ILE A 175 7.21 5.80 -1.38
N TYR A 176 6.95 5.17 -0.22
CA TYR A 176 7.55 5.62 1.04
C TYR A 176 9.01 5.24 1.18
N THR A 177 9.41 4.05 0.74
CA THR A 177 10.82 3.63 0.76
C THR A 177 11.69 4.38 -0.25
N ASN A 178 11.08 5.09 -1.20
CA ASN A 178 11.74 5.97 -2.15
C ASN A 178 11.45 7.46 -1.86
N ASN A 179 11.45 7.86 -0.59
CA ASN A 179 11.32 9.25 -0.15
C ASN A 179 10.00 9.92 -0.58
N PHE A 180 8.91 9.20 -0.52
CA PHE A 180 7.61 9.70 -0.98
C PHE A 180 7.67 10.29 -2.39
N SER A 181 8.41 9.60 -3.27
CA SER A 181 8.59 10.01 -4.67
C SER A 181 7.25 10.04 -5.41
N SER A 182 7.15 10.93 -6.39
CA SER A 182 5.98 10.93 -7.27
C SER A 182 5.96 9.66 -8.14
N VAL A 183 4.76 9.25 -8.59
CA VAL A 183 4.62 8.14 -9.53
C VAL A 183 5.41 8.38 -10.81
N VAL A 184 5.43 9.62 -11.30
CA VAL A 184 6.18 9.99 -12.51
C VAL A 184 7.69 9.76 -12.32
N ASP A 185 8.24 10.09 -11.14
CA ASP A 185 9.65 9.85 -10.84
C ASP A 185 9.98 8.36 -10.74
N LEU A 186 9.10 7.56 -10.11
CA LEU A 186 9.28 6.11 -10.00
C LEU A 186 9.17 5.41 -11.34
N GLN A 187 8.26 5.87 -12.21
CA GLN A 187 7.98 5.33 -13.53
C GLN A 187 9.05 5.70 -14.56
N ARG A 188 9.52 6.95 -14.58
CA ARG A 188 10.38 7.50 -15.63
C ARG A 188 11.79 7.79 -15.17
N GLY A 189 12.00 7.98 -13.88
CA GLY A 189 13.26 8.44 -13.31
C GLY A 189 13.55 9.91 -13.61
N SER A 190 14.38 10.53 -12.79
CA SER A 190 14.79 11.93 -12.97
C SER A 190 16.02 12.09 -13.87
N LYS A 191 16.76 11.00 -14.15
CA LYS A 191 17.98 10.97 -14.98
C LYS A 191 18.02 9.78 -15.96
N GLY A 192 16.85 9.28 -16.37
CA GLY A 192 16.74 8.17 -17.31
C GLY A 192 16.77 6.78 -16.69
N SER A 193 16.90 6.66 -15.37
CA SER A 193 16.81 5.39 -14.63
C SER A 193 15.50 5.35 -13.83
N ALA A 194 14.54 4.56 -14.29
CA ALA A 194 13.29 4.34 -13.58
C ALA A 194 13.47 3.32 -12.43
N VAL A 195 12.78 3.52 -11.33
CA VAL A 195 12.71 2.50 -10.25
C VAL A 195 11.86 1.32 -10.72
N TRP A 196 10.71 1.60 -11.29
CA TRP A 196 9.74 0.59 -11.74
C TRP A 196 10.10 0.03 -13.12
N GLN A 197 11.02 -0.95 -13.15
CA GLN A 197 11.47 -1.63 -14.37
C GLN A 197 10.77 -2.98 -14.50
N PHE A 198 9.46 -2.95 -14.77
CA PHE A 198 8.64 -4.15 -14.83
C PHE A 198 8.80 -4.95 -16.13
N ASP A 199 9.59 -4.45 -17.10
CA ASP A 199 9.96 -5.15 -18.33
C ASP A 199 10.96 -6.30 -18.09
N ARG A 200 11.25 -6.58 -16.83
CA ARG A 200 11.97 -7.76 -16.41
C ARG A 200 11.27 -8.40 -15.23
N SER A 201 10.98 -9.69 -15.37
CA SER A 201 10.36 -10.49 -14.33
C SER A 201 11.05 -10.31 -12.98
N ILE A 202 10.28 -10.14 -11.94
CA ILE A 202 10.74 -10.09 -10.55
C ILE A 202 11.65 -11.28 -10.18
N PHE A 203 11.47 -12.43 -10.84
CA PHE A 203 12.30 -13.62 -10.63
C PHE A 203 13.64 -13.55 -11.33
N LYS A 204 13.84 -12.63 -12.27
CA LYS A 204 15.11 -12.44 -13.00
C LYS A 204 15.98 -11.34 -12.40
N GLY A 205 15.44 -10.56 -11.46
CA GLY A 205 16.10 -9.42 -10.86
C GLY A 205 16.26 -8.22 -11.82
N PRO A 206 16.69 -7.05 -11.33
CA PRO A 206 16.75 -5.81 -12.10
C PRO A 206 17.82 -5.84 -13.21
N LYS A 207 17.68 -4.95 -14.20
CA LYS A 207 18.60 -4.80 -15.35
C LYS A 207 19.70 -3.74 -15.17
N GLU A 208 19.56 -2.83 -14.22
CA GLU A 208 20.32 -1.58 -14.19
C GLU A 208 21.83 -1.76 -13.93
N PRO A 209 22.69 -0.97 -14.61
CA PRO A 209 24.11 -0.90 -14.31
C PRO A 209 24.34 -0.28 -12.93
N GLY A 210 25.13 -0.95 -12.10
CA GLY A 210 25.45 -0.53 -10.73
C GLY A 210 24.99 -1.51 -9.65
N ILE A 211 24.10 -2.43 -9.97
CA ILE A 211 23.88 -3.63 -9.20
C ILE A 211 24.86 -4.67 -9.77
N SER A 212 25.72 -5.24 -8.93
CA SER A 212 26.73 -6.24 -9.35
C SER A 212 26.13 -7.57 -9.82
N ILE A 213 24.83 -7.61 -10.10
CA ILE A 213 24.08 -8.81 -10.46
C ILE A 213 24.15 -8.98 -11.97
N LEU A 214 25.00 -9.87 -12.41
CA LEU A 214 25.25 -10.15 -13.83
C LEU A 214 24.25 -11.15 -14.43
N ASN A 215 23.66 -12.03 -13.60
CA ASN A 215 22.74 -13.08 -14.04
C ASN A 215 21.76 -13.51 -12.94
N ILE A 216 20.79 -14.34 -13.29
CA ILE A 216 19.73 -14.83 -12.38
C ILE A 216 20.33 -15.61 -11.20
N ALA A 217 21.39 -16.37 -11.41
CA ALA A 217 22.02 -17.15 -10.34
C ALA A 217 22.67 -16.23 -9.29
N ASP A 218 23.38 -15.20 -9.71
CA ASP A 218 24.01 -14.22 -8.80
C ASP A 218 22.96 -13.41 -8.03
N TYR A 219 21.87 -13.05 -8.69
CA TYR A 219 20.72 -12.40 -8.04
C TYR A 219 20.18 -13.24 -6.89
N TRP A 220 19.83 -14.49 -7.16
CA TRP A 220 19.28 -15.37 -6.14
C TRP A 220 20.33 -15.81 -5.10
N ALA A 221 21.60 -15.92 -5.47
CA ALA A 221 22.68 -16.15 -4.52
C ALA A 221 22.78 -15.00 -3.50
N THR A 222 22.62 -13.75 -3.97
CA THR A 222 22.61 -12.59 -3.09
C THR A 222 21.37 -12.58 -2.19
N VAL A 223 20.20 -12.84 -2.73
CA VAL A 223 18.97 -12.97 -1.95
C VAL A 223 19.10 -14.06 -0.88
N ALA A 224 19.57 -15.26 -1.27
CA ALA A 224 19.78 -16.38 -0.33
C ALA A 224 20.78 -16.03 0.76
N LYS A 225 21.89 -15.36 0.44
CA LYS A 225 22.87 -14.90 1.42
C LYS A 225 22.28 -13.92 2.43
N GLN A 226 21.43 -13.00 1.97
CA GLN A 226 20.75 -12.04 2.83
C GLN A 226 19.76 -12.75 3.76
N VAL A 227 18.93 -13.66 3.24
CA VAL A 227 17.98 -14.43 4.03
C VAL A 227 18.70 -15.35 5.03
N SER A 228 19.78 -16.04 4.62
CA SER A 228 20.54 -16.90 5.52
C SER A 228 21.19 -16.12 6.67
N SER A 229 21.51 -14.84 6.52
CA SER A 229 21.99 -14.03 7.64
C SER A 229 20.94 -13.80 8.73
N LYS A 230 19.63 -13.82 8.37
CA LYS A 230 18.53 -13.81 9.34
C LYS A 230 18.41 -15.15 10.06
N ASP A 231 18.61 -16.26 9.35
CA ASP A 231 18.51 -17.63 9.89
C ASP A 231 19.53 -17.95 10.99
N GLU A 232 20.61 -17.18 11.10
CA GLU A 232 21.60 -17.34 12.18
C GLU A 232 21.05 -17.08 13.59
N GLY A 233 19.85 -16.53 13.71
CA GLY A 233 19.25 -16.26 15.04
C GLY A 233 17.74 -16.01 15.04
N PHE A 234 17.11 -16.02 13.86
CA PHE A 234 15.67 -15.77 13.69
C PHE A 234 15.10 -16.70 12.64
N GLU A 235 13.87 -17.15 12.84
CA GLU A 235 13.20 -18.00 11.88
C GLU A 235 13.00 -17.28 10.53
N VAL A 236 13.16 -18.02 9.45
CA VAL A 236 12.95 -17.57 8.07
C VAL A 236 11.75 -18.29 7.44
N SER A 237 11.10 -17.61 6.53
CA SER A 237 9.96 -18.13 5.78
C SER A 237 10.13 -17.87 4.28
N ILE A 238 9.25 -18.42 3.46
CA ILE A 238 9.22 -18.13 2.02
C ILE A 238 9.03 -16.62 1.78
N THR A 239 8.27 -15.96 2.65
CA THR A 239 8.04 -14.51 2.58
C THR A 239 9.34 -13.69 2.68
N ASP A 240 10.39 -14.20 3.32
CA ASP A 240 11.70 -13.53 3.33
C ASP A 240 12.29 -13.45 1.92
N TYR A 241 12.25 -14.54 1.16
CA TYR A 241 12.69 -14.57 -0.24
C TYR A 241 11.81 -13.69 -1.13
N TRP A 242 10.49 -13.81 -0.97
CA TRP A 242 9.52 -13.00 -1.68
C TRP A 242 9.72 -11.49 -1.40
N GLY A 243 9.80 -11.11 -0.14
CA GLY A 243 10.02 -9.73 0.30
C GLY A 243 11.34 -9.15 -0.23
N ARG A 244 12.41 -9.97 -0.32
CA ARG A 244 13.66 -9.53 -0.96
C ARG A 244 13.50 -9.31 -2.46
N ALA A 245 12.82 -10.21 -3.17
CA ALA A 245 12.53 -10.04 -4.59
C ALA A 245 11.72 -8.75 -4.85
N LEU A 246 10.70 -8.49 -4.04
CA LEU A 246 9.93 -7.24 -4.07
C LEU A 246 10.83 -6.02 -3.84
N SER A 247 11.73 -6.08 -2.86
CA SER A 247 12.63 -4.98 -2.55
C SER A 247 13.53 -4.61 -3.72
N TYR A 248 14.09 -5.59 -4.42
CA TYR A 248 14.90 -5.35 -5.62
C TYR A 248 14.11 -4.66 -6.74
N GLN A 249 12.82 -4.91 -6.83
CA GLN A 249 11.95 -4.37 -7.87
C GLN A 249 11.41 -2.98 -7.51
N LEU A 250 11.24 -2.68 -6.22
CA LEU A 250 10.45 -1.55 -5.74
C LEU A 250 11.22 -0.52 -4.93
N ILE A 251 12.44 -0.83 -4.47
CA ILE A 251 13.24 0.04 -3.60
C ILE A 251 14.53 0.45 -4.33
N ASN A 252 14.69 1.75 -4.54
CA ASN A 252 15.89 2.34 -5.16
C ASN A 252 17.05 2.41 -4.16
N ALA A 253 17.65 1.28 -3.88
CA ALA A 253 18.80 1.17 -2.99
C ALA A 253 19.70 0.01 -3.43
N THR A 254 20.97 0.06 -3.03
CA THR A 254 21.91 -1.04 -3.26
C THR A 254 21.32 -2.35 -2.76
N ASP A 255 21.34 -3.37 -3.61
CA ASP A 255 20.76 -4.70 -3.32
C ASP A 255 19.31 -4.65 -2.82
N GLY A 256 18.51 -3.70 -3.29
CA GLY A 256 17.13 -3.51 -2.86
C GLY A 256 16.97 -3.13 -1.38
N GLY A 257 17.97 -2.49 -0.77
CA GLY A 257 17.93 -1.96 0.59
C GLY A 257 17.69 -3.01 1.68
N PRO A 258 18.60 -4.01 1.86
CA PRO A 258 18.39 -5.08 2.83
C PRO A 258 18.31 -4.61 4.29
N SER A 259 18.80 -3.41 4.60
CA SER A 259 18.75 -2.82 5.94
C SER A 259 17.59 -1.83 6.13
N TYR A 260 16.74 -1.62 5.11
CA TYR A 260 15.63 -0.70 5.18
C TYR A 260 14.45 -1.33 5.93
N THR A 261 13.96 -0.62 6.97
CA THR A 261 12.83 -1.08 7.78
C THR A 261 11.60 -0.20 7.53
N PHE A 262 10.41 -0.77 7.70
CA PHE A 262 9.18 0.00 7.55
C PHE A 262 9.00 1.03 8.68
N SER A 263 9.46 0.70 9.87
CA SER A 263 9.45 1.63 11.02
C SER A 263 10.38 2.84 10.83
N SER A 264 11.40 2.74 9.96
CA SER A 264 12.30 3.88 9.68
C SER A 264 11.61 5.04 8.97
N ILE A 265 10.44 4.81 8.37
CA ILE A 265 9.59 5.89 7.82
C ILE A 265 9.25 6.92 8.91
N ALA A 266 9.06 6.45 10.16
CA ALA A 266 8.80 7.34 11.30
C ALA A 266 9.98 8.27 11.64
N GLU A 267 11.19 7.97 11.16
CA GLU A 267 12.40 8.79 11.36
C GLU A 267 12.60 9.80 10.21
N ASP A 268 11.85 9.69 9.11
CA ASP A 268 11.94 10.64 8.00
C ASP A 268 11.44 12.03 8.42
N ALA A 269 12.23 13.08 8.15
CA ALA A 269 11.93 14.44 8.59
C ALA A 269 10.64 15.00 7.95
N ASN A 270 10.35 14.65 6.69
CA ASN A 270 9.13 15.06 6.01
C ASN A 270 7.91 14.35 6.59
N PHE A 271 8.07 13.06 6.93
CA PHE A 271 7.02 12.33 7.62
C PHE A 271 6.77 12.89 9.02
N GLN A 272 7.81 13.11 9.82
CA GLN A 272 7.72 13.69 11.17
C GLN A 272 7.08 15.07 11.17
N SER A 273 7.36 15.90 10.17
CA SER A 273 6.75 17.22 10.01
C SER A 273 5.33 17.19 9.45
N GLY A 274 4.80 16.00 9.13
CA GLY A 274 3.45 15.80 8.62
C GLY A 274 3.27 16.10 7.14
N GLN A 275 4.35 16.20 6.34
CA GLN A 275 4.24 16.47 4.90
C GLN A 275 3.69 15.30 4.08
N GLN A 276 3.65 14.12 4.65
CA GLN A 276 3.19 12.88 4.01
C GLN A 276 2.00 12.31 4.77
N PRO A 277 1.03 11.61 4.13
CA PRO A 277 0.02 10.80 4.84
C PRO A 277 0.65 9.71 5.70
N LEU A 278 -0.09 9.13 6.65
CA LEU A 278 0.34 7.92 7.35
C LEU A 278 0.17 6.71 6.42
N PRO A 279 1.25 5.97 6.06
CA PRO A 279 1.11 4.74 5.30
C PRO A 279 0.60 3.61 6.19
N ILE A 280 -0.32 2.80 5.65
CA ILE A 280 -0.86 1.61 6.31
C ILE A 280 -0.84 0.46 5.31
N LEU A 281 -0.21 -0.67 5.67
CA LEU A 281 -0.33 -1.91 4.93
C LEU A 281 -1.19 -2.89 5.74
N VAL A 282 -2.01 -3.69 5.04
CA VAL A 282 -2.94 -4.63 5.65
C VAL A 282 -2.55 -6.06 5.34
N ALA A 283 -2.70 -6.93 6.34
CA ALA A 283 -2.56 -8.38 6.23
C ALA A 283 -3.60 -9.06 7.13
N ASP A 284 -3.97 -10.31 6.79
CA ASP A 284 -4.91 -11.08 7.59
C ASP A 284 -4.20 -12.05 8.52
N GLY A 285 -4.78 -12.28 9.69
CA GLY A 285 -4.32 -13.27 10.63
C GLY A 285 -4.89 -14.64 10.32
N ARG A 286 -4.02 -15.66 10.23
CA ARG A 286 -4.47 -17.05 10.17
C ARG A 286 -4.45 -17.67 11.56
N ALA A 287 -5.59 -18.16 12.01
CA ALA A 287 -5.70 -18.79 13.31
C ALA A 287 -4.95 -20.15 13.34
N PRO A 288 -4.47 -20.59 14.52
CA PRO A 288 -3.78 -21.88 14.66
C PRO A 288 -4.65 -23.04 14.17
N GLY A 289 -4.07 -23.88 13.29
CA GLY A 289 -4.73 -25.05 12.73
C GLY A 289 -5.67 -24.77 11.55
N GLU A 290 -5.89 -23.53 11.17
CA GLU A 290 -6.62 -23.17 9.95
C GLU A 290 -5.70 -23.30 8.73
N ARG A 291 -6.24 -23.80 7.62
CA ARG A 291 -5.57 -23.87 6.31
C ARG A 291 -6.05 -22.78 5.37
N ILE A 292 -7.31 -22.42 5.48
CA ILE A 292 -7.98 -21.35 4.75
C ILE A 292 -8.51 -20.38 5.80
N ILE A 293 -8.30 -19.10 5.63
CA ILE A 293 -8.80 -18.12 6.58
C ILE A 293 -10.31 -17.96 6.47
N SER A 294 -10.93 -17.62 7.58
CA SER A 294 -12.34 -17.25 7.63
C SER A 294 -12.54 -15.86 7.06
N LEU A 295 -13.72 -15.56 6.49
CA LEU A 295 -14.14 -14.20 6.14
C LEU A 295 -14.17 -13.26 7.36
N ASN A 296 -14.17 -13.82 8.58
CA ASN A 296 -14.03 -13.12 9.84
C ASN A 296 -12.61 -13.25 10.44
N ALA A 297 -11.59 -13.44 9.60
CA ALA A 297 -10.20 -13.42 10.03
C ALA A 297 -9.84 -12.09 10.71
N THR A 298 -8.88 -12.12 11.61
CA THR A 298 -8.38 -10.89 12.26
C THR A 298 -7.60 -10.07 11.25
N VAL A 299 -8.03 -8.83 11.00
CA VAL A 299 -7.33 -7.91 10.11
C VAL A 299 -6.24 -7.18 10.88
N TYR A 300 -5.01 -7.32 10.45
CA TYR A 300 -3.83 -6.63 10.99
C TYR A 300 -3.43 -5.46 10.11
N GLU A 301 -2.96 -4.38 10.73
CA GLU A 301 -2.32 -3.27 10.03
C GLU A 301 -0.88 -3.10 10.46
N PHE A 302 -0.05 -2.72 9.50
CA PHE A 302 1.31 -2.21 9.69
C PHE A 302 1.30 -0.72 9.39
N ASN A 303 1.79 0.08 10.30
CA ASN A 303 2.11 1.47 10.06
C ASN A 303 3.51 1.77 10.64
N PRO A 304 4.17 2.90 10.37
CA PRO A 304 5.54 3.14 10.82
C PRO A 304 5.76 3.05 12.33
N PHE A 305 4.71 3.13 13.11
CA PHE A 305 4.79 3.09 14.57
C PHE A 305 4.56 1.68 15.12
N GLU A 306 3.63 0.90 14.52
CA GLU A 306 3.13 -0.32 15.15
C GLU A 306 2.54 -1.33 14.18
N LEU A 307 2.52 -2.60 14.61
CA LEU A 307 1.73 -3.71 14.05
C LEU A 307 0.61 -4.04 15.03
N GLY A 308 -0.62 -4.16 14.57
CA GLY A 308 -1.69 -4.60 15.44
C GLY A 308 -3.05 -4.69 14.76
N THR A 309 -4.06 -4.85 15.58
CA THR A 309 -5.45 -5.00 15.11
C THR A 309 -6.42 -4.25 15.99
N TRP A 310 -7.44 -3.71 15.35
CA TRP A 310 -8.63 -3.12 15.99
C TRP A 310 -9.70 -4.16 16.32
N ASP A 311 -9.57 -5.36 15.77
CA ASP A 311 -10.52 -6.43 16.01
C ASP A 311 -10.52 -6.89 17.46
N PRO A 312 -11.67 -7.30 18.01
CA PRO A 312 -11.81 -7.69 19.42
C PRO A 312 -11.04 -8.96 19.77
N THR A 313 -10.40 -9.60 18.80
CA THR A 313 -9.52 -10.76 18.97
C THR A 313 -8.28 -10.39 19.80
N ALA A 314 -7.19 -9.97 19.17
CA ALA A 314 -6.01 -9.49 19.89
C ALA A 314 -6.25 -8.07 20.47
N PHE A 315 -6.97 -7.21 19.79
CA PHE A 315 -7.32 -5.85 20.22
C PHE A 315 -6.12 -5.10 20.82
N GLY A 316 -5.03 -5.05 20.07
CA GLY A 316 -3.79 -4.49 20.55
C GLY A 316 -2.77 -4.23 19.46
N PHE A 317 -1.77 -3.40 19.79
CA PHE A 317 -0.72 -2.96 18.89
C PHE A 317 0.65 -3.10 19.55
N ALA A 318 1.57 -3.75 18.85
CA ALA A 318 2.97 -3.90 19.22
C ALA A 318 3.82 -2.86 18.48
N PRO A 319 4.83 -2.25 19.14
CA PRO A 319 5.75 -1.34 18.47
C PRO A 319 6.47 -2.04 17.31
N LEU A 320 6.28 -1.55 16.07
CA LEU A 320 6.79 -2.19 14.85
C LEU A 320 8.30 -2.40 14.90
N ARG A 321 9.04 -1.40 15.35
CA ARG A 321 10.49 -1.38 15.44
C ARG A 321 11.09 -2.51 16.31
N TYR A 322 10.26 -3.11 17.20
CA TYR A 322 10.71 -4.11 18.19
C TYR A 322 10.01 -5.46 18.04
N LEU A 323 9.46 -5.80 16.87
CA LEU A 323 8.60 -6.97 16.65
C LEU A 323 9.21 -8.30 17.10
N ALA A 324 10.46 -8.57 16.76
CA ALA A 324 11.13 -9.82 17.16
C ALA A 324 11.61 -9.86 18.62
N SER A 325 11.29 -8.83 19.42
CA SER A 325 11.51 -8.89 20.87
C SER A 325 10.54 -9.88 21.51
N ASN A 326 11.00 -10.59 22.54
CA ASN A 326 10.21 -11.64 23.18
C ASN A 326 9.16 -11.05 24.13
N PHE A 327 8.06 -10.55 23.58
CA PHE A 327 6.94 -10.07 24.39
C PHE A 327 6.24 -11.23 25.09
N SER A 328 5.78 -10.99 26.32
CA SER A 328 4.93 -11.89 27.09
C SER A 328 3.88 -11.08 27.84
N ALA A 329 2.62 -11.41 27.63
CA ALA A 329 1.48 -10.68 28.20
C ALA A 329 1.60 -9.13 27.99
N GLY A 330 2.05 -8.72 26.82
CA GLY A 330 2.15 -7.32 26.42
C GLY A 330 3.42 -6.59 26.86
N ARG A 331 4.42 -7.26 27.43
CA ARG A 331 5.65 -6.63 27.91
C ARG A 331 6.88 -7.45 27.55
N ILE A 332 8.00 -6.79 27.32
CA ILE A 332 9.30 -7.47 27.28
C ILE A 332 9.74 -7.69 28.73
N PRO A 333 10.04 -8.93 29.18
CA PRO A 333 10.51 -9.21 30.53
C PRO A 333 11.73 -8.35 30.89
N ASN A 334 11.93 -8.02 32.20
CA ASN A 334 13.02 -7.15 32.62
C ASN A 334 14.42 -7.68 32.27
N ASN A 335 14.58 -8.99 32.23
CA ASN A 335 15.81 -9.68 31.83
C ASN A 335 15.82 -10.01 30.31
N GLY A 336 14.80 -9.62 29.56
CA GLY A 336 14.72 -9.83 28.12
C GLY A 336 15.45 -8.74 27.33
N SER A 337 15.95 -9.11 26.18
CA SER A 337 16.58 -8.19 25.21
C SER A 337 15.54 -7.60 24.26
N CYS A 338 15.84 -6.43 23.73
CA CYS A 338 15.12 -5.87 22.60
C CYS A 338 15.77 -6.30 21.28
N VAL A 339 14.97 -6.44 20.23
CA VAL A 339 15.41 -6.75 18.87
C VAL A 339 14.93 -5.66 17.95
N ARG A 340 15.76 -5.25 16.99
CA ARG A 340 15.41 -4.31 15.93
C ARG A 340 15.76 -4.87 14.56
N GLY A 341 15.12 -4.34 13.52
CA GLY A 341 15.41 -4.70 12.13
C GLY A 341 14.65 -5.93 11.64
N PHE A 342 13.64 -6.42 12.36
CA PHE A 342 12.78 -7.52 11.88
C PHE A 342 11.74 -7.03 10.84
N ASP A 343 11.35 -5.80 10.93
CA ASP A 343 10.35 -5.14 10.09
C ASP A 343 10.94 -4.60 8.78
N GLN A 344 11.73 -5.44 8.09
CA GLN A 344 12.26 -5.12 6.78
C GLN A 344 11.13 -4.67 5.84
N ALA A 345 11.33 -3.56 5.13
CA ALA A 345 10.28 -2.98 4.29
C ALA A 345 9.74 -3.97 3.26
N GLY A 346 10.66 -4.75 2.63
CA GLY A 346 10.26 -5.82 1.72
C GLY A 346 9.51 -6.95 2.41
N TYR A 347 9.88 -7.31 3.65
CA TYR A 347 9.18 -8.34 4.39
C TYR A 347 7.75 -7.92 4.78
N VAL A 348 7.56 -6.65 5.14
CA VAL A 348 6.22 -6.09 5.42
C VAL A 348 5.35 -6.07 4.15
N MET A 349 5.91 -5.62 3.01
CA MET A 349 5.22 -5.69 1.71
C MET A 349 4.92 -7.15 1.32
N GLY A 350 5.86 -8.06 1.53
CA GLY A 350 5.73 -9.48 1.27
C GLY A 350 4.67 -10.14 2.16
N THR A 351 4.54 -9.74 3.42
CA THR A 351 3.49 -10.20 4.32
C THR A 351 2.10 -9.83 3.79
N SER A 352 1.93 -8.57 3.39
CA SER A 352 0.66 -8.07 2.82
C SER A 352 0.31 -8.73 1.47
N SER A 353 1.23 -9.48 0.87
CA SER A 353 1.08 -10.13 -0.45
C SER A 353 1.59 -11.58 -0.45
N SER A 354 1.43 -12.29 0.64
CA SER A 354 1.98 -13.63 0.82
C SER A 354 1.32 -14.71 -0.06
N LEU A 355 0.17 -14.42 -0.67
CA LEU A 355 -0.44 -15.26 -1.70
C LEU A 355 0.54 -15.59 -2.85
N PHE A 356 1.46 -14.66 -3.16
CA PHE A 356 2.51 -14.87 -4.15
C PHE A 356 3.56 -15.91 -3.75
N ASN A 357 3.64 -16.29 -2.48
CA ASN A 357 4.47 -17.41 -2.03
C ASN A 357 4.02 -18.72 -2.69
N GLN A 358 2.71 -18.95 -2.79
CA GLN A 358 2.17 -20.11 -3.50
C GLN A 358 2.50 -20.06 -5.00
N PHE A 359 2.35 -18.90 -5.63
CA PHE A 359 2.71 -18.71 -7.03
C PHE A 359 4.21 -19.00 -7.28
N MET A 360 5.09 -18.47 -6.41
CA MET A 360 6.52 -18.72 -6.50
C MET A 360 6.83 -20.22 -6.43
N LEU A 361 6.16 -20.97 -5.54
CA LEU A 361 6.34 -22.39 -5.34
C LEU A 361 5.80 -23.24 -6.49
N GLN A 362 4.62 -22.94 -7.00
CA GLN A 362 4.02 -23.66 -8.12
C GLN A 362 4.84 -23.51 -9.41
N ASN A 363 5.56 -22.41 -9.55
CA ASN A 363 6.35 -22.10 -10.72
C ASN A 363 7.86 -22.28 -10.53
N LEU A 364 8.31 -22.95 -9.45
CA LEU A 364 9.74 -23.14 -9.14
C LEU A 364 10.58 -23.60 -10.35
N THR A 365 10.06 -24.55 -11.13
CA THR A 365 10.75 -25.06 -12.32
C THR A 365 10.58 -24.19 -13.55
N SER A 366 9.45 -23.52 -13.72
CA SER A 366 9.13 -22.69 -14.89
C SER A 366 9.57 -21.24 -14.75
N ALA A 367 9.74 -20.75 -13.52
CA ALA A 367 10.20 -19.38 -13.24
C ALA A 367 11.69 -19.16 -13.55
N GLY A 368 12.44 -20.18 -13.91
CA GLY A 368 13.88 -20.09 -14.19
C GLY A 368 14.71 -19.84 -12.94
N LEU A 369 14.22 -20.27 -11.77
CA LEU A 369 14.95 -20.18 -10.51
C LEU A 369 16.12 -21.18 -10.52
N PRO A 370 17.32 -20.79 -10.04
CA PRO A 370 18.45 -21.69 -9.90
C PRO A 370 18.15 -22.89 -8.97
N ASP A 371 18.75 -24.05 -9.24
CA ASP A 371 18.53 -25.31 -8.49
C ASP A 371 18.76 -25.15 -6.98
N PHE A 372 19.74 -24.34 -6.57
CA PHE A 372 20.03 -24.12 -5.14
C PHE A 372 18.90 -23.32 -4.45
N ILE A 373 18.23 -22.41 -5.15
CA ILE A 373 17.05 -21.71 -4.63
C ILE A 373 15.85 -22.67 -4.56
N GLN A 374 15.64 -23.46 -5.60
CA GLN A 374 14.60 -24.50 -5.58
C GLN A 374 14.81 -25.46 -4.39
N SER A 375 16.05 -25.86 -4.13
CA SER A 375 16.42 -26.73 -3.00
C SER A 375 16.19 -26.03 -1.65
N ALA A 376 16.57 -24.75 -1.49
CA ALA A 376 16.35 -23.98 -0.27
C ALA A 376 14.85 -23.81 0.02
N LEU A 377 14.07 -23.42 -0.98
CA LEU A 377 12.62 -23.29 -0.85
C LEU A 377 11.95 -24.64 -0.55
N THR A 378 12.39 -25.71 -1.20
CA THR A 378 11.92 -27.07 -0.92
C THR A 378 12.23 -27.50 0.52
N SER A 379 13.40 -27.12 1.04
CA SER A 379 13.78 -27.42 2.42
C SER A 379 12.90 -26.64 3.42
N ILE A 380 12.63 -25.37 3.16
CA ILE A 380 11.69 -24.56 3.96
C ILE A 380 10.30 -25.18 3.92
N LEU A 381 9.82 -25.62 2.76
CA LEU A 381 8.54 -26.29 2.58
C LEU A 381 8.44 -27.63 3.33
N ASN A 382 9.53 -28.35 3.46
CA ASN A 382 9.55 -29.62 4.20
C ASN A 382 9.49 -29.39 5.72
N ILE A 383 9.92 -28.19 6.18
CA ILE A 383 9.80 -27.77 7.59
C ILE A 383 8.40 -27.21 7.84
N LEU A 384 7.89 -26.40 6.91
CA LEU A 384 6.51 -25.93 6.90
C LEU A 384 5.64 -27.09 6.37
N ASP A 385 4.53 -27.35 7.02
CA ASP A 385 3.51 -28.23 6.45
C ASP A 385 3.15 -27.69 5.04
N ARG A 386 3.00 -28.59 4.05
CA ARG A 386 2.78 -28.20 2.64
C ARG A 386 1.59 -27.27 2.42
N ASP A 387 0.68 -27.24 3.37
CA ASP A 387 -0.54 -26.42 3.34
C ASP A 387 -0.35 -25.00 3.94
N ASN A 388 0.87 -24.65 4.37
CA ASN A 388 1.21 -23.35 5.01
C ASN A 388 2.16 -22.49 4.17
N ASN A 389 2.09 -22.59 2.84
CA ASN A 389 3.03 -21.91 1.93
C ASN A 389 2.75 -20.42 1.72
N ASP A 390 1.54 -20.00 2.00
CA ASP A 390 1.02 -18.66 1.79
C ASP A 390 1.26 -17.72 2.98
N ILE A 391 1.90 -18.20 4.07
CA ILE A 391 2.07 -17.45 5.31
C ILE A 391 3.38 -16.66 5.40
N ALA A 392 3.29 -15.51 6.08
CA ALA A 392 4.42 -14.82 6.69
C ALA A 392 4.49 -15.14 8.19
N GLN A 393 5.68 -15.48 8.68
CA GLN A 393 5.87 -15.92 10.06
C GLN A 393 6.50 -14.83 10.92
N TYR A 394 5.86 -14.52 12.04
CA TYR A 394 6.37 -13.61 13.05
C TYR A 394 6.71 -14.41 14.33
N VAL A 395 7.98 -14.70 14.50
CA VAL A 395 8.51 -15.48 15.62
C VAL A 395 9.62 -14.68 16.31
N PRO A 396 9.51 -14.41 17.61
CA PRO A 396 8.39 -14.72 18.49
C PRO A 396 7.13 -13.90 18.19
N ASN A 397 5.96 -14.49 18.46
CA ASN A 397 4.67 -13.80 18.35
C ASN A 397 4.61 -12.61 19.33
N PRO A 398 4.47 -11.38 18.86
CA PRO A 398 4.42 -10.23 19.75
C PRO A 398 3.19 -10.26 20.69
N PHE A 399 2.11 -10.92 20.29
CA PHE A 399 0.88 -11.02 21.08
C PHE A 399 0.81 -12.27 21.98
N PHE A 400 1.94 -12.93 22.25
CA PHE A 400 1.99 -14.08 23.16
C PHE A 400 1.54 -13.68 24.57
N GLY A 401 0.55 -14.41 25.11
CA GLY A 401 -0.07 -14.10 26.41
C GLY A 401 -0.95 -12.85 26.46
N TRP A 402 -1.16 -12.15 25.32
CA TRP A 402 -1.97 -10.95 25.26
C TRP A 402 -3.43 -11.28 24.90
N ASN A 403 -4.39 -10.74 25.69
CA ASN A 403 -5.84 -10.97 25.53
C ASN A 403 -6.24 -12.46 25.37
N PRO A 404 -5.82 -13.37 26.26
CA PRO A 404 -5.98 -14.81 26.06
C PRO A 404 -7.45 -15.29 26.05
N ARG A 405 -8.41 -14.43 26.32
CA ARG A 405 -9.84 -14.76 26.25
C ARG A 405 -10.39 -14.72 24.85
N THR A 406 -9.84 -13.89 23.99
CA THR A 406 -10.36 -13.62 22.63
C THR A 406 -9.28 -13.80 21.55
N ASN A 407 -8.02 -13.70 21.91
CA ASN A 407 -6.92 -13.87 20.98
C ASN A 407 -6.55 -15.35 20.84
N LEU A 408 -6.93 -15.99 19.75
CA LEU A 408 -6.63 -17.41 19.48
C LEU A 408 -5.13 -17.68 19.39
N ASN A 409 -4.33 -16.68 19.02
CA ASN A 409 -2.86 -16.78 18.93
C ASN A 409 -2.15 -16.48 20.28
N ALA A 410 -2.87 -16.26 21.38
CA ALA A 410 -2.26 -15.88 22.64
C ALA A 410 -1.33 -16.96 23.23
N ASN A 411 -1.56 -18.22 22.92
CA ASN A 411 -0.73 -19.34 23.39
C ASN A 411 0.28 -19.82 22.34
N GLU A 412 0.27 -19.22 21.16
CA GLU A 412 1.14 -19.59 20.06
C GLU A 412 2.42 -18.76 20.09
N ARG A 413 3.57 -19.43 19.92
CA ARG A 413 4.88 -18.75 19.82
C ARG A 413 5.07 -18.05 18.47
N GLN A 414 4.25 -18.40 17.50
CA GLN A 414 4.25 -17.89 16.13
C GLN A 414 2.95 -17.14 15.87
N LEU A 415 3.04 -15.98 15.22
CA LEU A 415 1.91 -15.33 14.59
C LEU A 415 2.04 -15.54 13.08
N SER A 416 1.04 -16.18 12.48
CA SER A 416 0.95 -16.40 11.04
C SER A 416 0.07 -15.33 10.41
N LEU A 417 0.63 -14.58 9.47
CA LEU A 417 -0.10 -13.61 8.66
C LEU A 417 -0.12 -14.04 7.21
N VAL A 418 -1.18 -13.64 6.50
CA VAL A 418 -1.40 -13.95 5.09
C VAL A 418 -1.75 -12.66 4.33
N ASP A 419 -1.90 -12.76 3.01
CA ASP A 419 -2.32 -11.66 2.13
C ASP A 419 -3.60 -10.99 2.67
N GLY A 420 -3.60 -9.67 2.71
CA GLY A 420 -4.72 -8.91 3.26
C GLY A 420 -6.00 -8.91 2.42
N GLY A 421 -6.01 -9.61 1.28
CA GLY A 421 -7.19 -9.78 0.44
C GLY A 421 -7.81 -11.19 0.52
N GLU A 422 -7.25 -12.09 1.34
CA GLU A 422 -7.74 -13.47 1.43
C GLU A 422 -9.10 -13.60 2.13
N ASP A 423 -9.49 -12.64 2.95
CA ASP A 423 -10.82 -12.54 3.58
C ASP A 423 -11.87 -11.85 2.67
N LEU A 424 -11.56 -11.65 1.39
CA LEU A 424 -12.32 -10.93 0.36
C LEU A 424 -12.40 -9.41 0.56
N GLN A 425 -11.92 -8.83 1.65
CA GLN A 425 -11.84 -7.38 1.83
C GLN A 425 -10.66 -6.77 1.05
N ASN A 426 -10.58 -7.05 -0.24
CA ASN A 426 -9.43 -6.69 -1.09
C ASN A 426 -9.15 -5.18 -1.22
N ILE A 427 -9.93 -4.31 -0.58
CA ILE A 427 -9.65 -2.88 -0.39
C ILE A 427 -9.35 -2.64 1.09
N PRO A 428 -8.24 -1.99 1.47
CA PRO A 428 -7.84 -1.80 2.87
C PRO A 428 -8.70 -0.76 3.61
N LEU A 429 -10.00 -1.04 3.75
CA LEU A 429 -10.96 -0.16 4.39
C LEU A 429 -10.94 -0.28 5.92
N HIS A 430 -10.65 -1.49 6.43
CA HIS A 430 -10.71 -1.78 7.87
C HIS A 430 -9.98 -0.75 8.76
N PRO A 431 -8.71 -0.37 8.48
CA PRO A 431 -8.02 0.63 9.29
C PRO A 431 -8.62 2.04 9.15
N LEU A 432 -9.27 2.37 8.04
CA LEU A 432 -9.78 3.70 7.74
C LEU A 432 -11.20 3.94 8.28
N ILE A 433 -11.97 2.89 8.48
CA ILE A 433 -13.33 2.98 9.05
C ILE A 433 -13.35 2.97 10.58
N GLN A 434 -12.18 2.87 11.23
CA GLN A 434 -12.08 2.87 12.68
C GLN A 434 -12.54 4.22 13.27
N PRO A 435 -13.48 4.24 14.23
CA PRO A 435 -14.02 5.48 14.80
C PRO A 435 -12.95 6.40 15.39
N ASN A 436 -11.85 5.83 15.89
CA ASN A 436 -10.74 6.57 16.49
C ASN A 436 -9.98 7.44 15.45
N ARG A 437 -9.95 7.05 14.19
CA ARG A 437 -9.33 7.80 13.09
C ARG A 437 -10.22 8.90 12.55
N ALA A 438 -11.53 8.80 12.76
CA ALA A 438 -12.51 9.82 12.39
C ALA A 438 -12.37 10.30 10.92
N VAL A 439 -12.15 9.37 9.99
CA VAL A 439 -12.10 9.64 8.55
C VAL A 439 -13.48 10.08 8.06
N ASP A 440 -13.54 11.10 7.22
CA ASP A 440 -14.78 11.67 6.67
C ASP A 440 -15.12 11.10 5.29
N VAL A 441 -14.09 10.87 4.48
CA VAL A 441 -14.24 10.33 3.12
C VAL A 441 -13.09 9.40 2.81
N ILE A 442 -13.39 8.27 2.17
CA ILE A 442 -12.40 7.30 1.67
C ILE A 442 -12.52 7.24 0.15
N PHE A 443 -11.41 7.49 -0.55
CA PHE A 443 -11.27 7.17 -1.96
C PHE A 443 -10.77 5.73 -2.06
N ALA A 444 -11.64 4.84 -2.49
CA ALA A 444 -11.45 3.40 -2.52
C ALA A 444 -11.18 2.95 -3.96
N VAL A 445 -9.91 2.73 -4.30
CA VAL A 445 -9.47 2.28 -5.63
C VAL A 445 -9.49 0.77 -5.66
N ASP A 446 -10.33 0.20 -6.51
CA ASP A 446 -10.55 -1.23 -6.61
C ASP A 446 -9.98 -1.82 -7.91
N SER A 447 -9.00 -2.68 -7.78
CA SER A 447 -8.39 -3.42 -8.87
C SER A 447 -8.55 -4.93 -8.70
N SER A 448 -9.61 -5.37 -8.01
CA SER A 448 -9.92 -6.79 -7.79
C SER A 448 -10.16 -7.52 -9.11
N ALA A 449 -9.96 -8.84 -9.12
CA ALA A 449 -10.21 -9.74 -10.24
C ALA A 449 -11.43 -10.62 -9.94
N ASP A 450 -12.59 -9.99 -9.73
CA ASP A 450 -13.79 -10.66 -9.24
C ASP A 450 -14.59 -11.37 -10.36
N THR A 451 -14.43 -10.93 -11.60
CA THR A 451 -15.13 -11.47 -12.76
C THR A 451 -14.24 -12.41 -13.58
N ASN A 452 -14.84 -13.18 -14.48
CA ASN A 452 -14.12 -14.07 -15.41
C ASN A 452 -13.07 -13.35 -16.28
N PHE A 453 -13.19 -12.02 -16.42
CA PHE A 453 -12.27 -11.18 -17.18
C PHE A 453 -11.42 -10.28 -16.29
N ASN A 454 -11.20 -10.62 -15.01
CA ASN A 454 -10.37 -9.90 -14.04
C ASN A 454 -10.79 -8.42 -13.82
N TRP A 455 -12.07 -8.11 -13.93
CA TRP A 455 -12.63 -6.81 -13.55
C TRP A 455 -13.28 -6.87 -12.17
N PRO A 456 -13.27 -5.76 -11.40
CA PRO A 456 -13.98 -5.70 -10.12
C PRO A 456 -15.50 -5.67 -10.31
N ASN A 457 -16.23 -6.23 -9.36
CA ASN A 457 -17.68 -6.22 -9.30
C ASN A 457 -18.25 -5.76 -7.95
N GLY A 458 -17.42 -5.12 -7.13
CA GLY A 458 -17.80 -4.62 -5.81
C GLY A 458 -17.71 -5.64 -4.68
N THR A 459 -17.23 -6.86 -4.94
CA THR A 459 -17.07 -7.91 -3.91
C THR A 459 -16.26 -7.40 -2.71
N ALA A 460 -15.18 -6.66 -2.93
CA ALA A 460 -14.33 -6.14 -1.85
C ALA A 460 -15.08 -5.17 -0.91
N LEU A 461 -15.93 -4.28 -1.45
CA LEU A 461 -16.79 -3.41 -0.64
C LEU A 461 -17.86 -4.22 0.08
N ARG A 462 -18.47 -5.18 -0.62
CA ARG A 462 -19.52 -6.03 -0.08
C ARG A 462 -19.00 -6.87 1.09
N ALA A 463 -17.81 -7.44 0.99
CA ALA A 463 -17.17 -8.18 2.08
C ALA A 463 -16.99 -7.32 3.33
N THR A 464 -16.53 -6.07 3.18
CA THR A 464 -16.46 -5.12 4.31
C THR A 464 -17.84 -4.84 4.90
N TYR A 465 -18.86 -4.65 4.07
CA TYR A 465 -20.23 -4.43 4.54
C TYR A 465 -20.77 -5.66 5.29
N ASP A 466 -20.57 -6.86 4.76
CA ASP A 466 -21.04 -8.09 5.43
C ASP A 466 -20.32 -8.30 6.77
N ARG A 467 -19.00 -8.04 6.84
CA ARG A 467 -18.21 -8.15 8.06
C ARG A 467 -18.73 -7.26 9.20
N ILE A 468 -19.22 -6.05 8.90
CA ILE A 468 -19.73 -5.15 9.95
C ILE A 468 -21.03 -5.63 10.59
N THR A 469 -21.70 -6.62 10.02
CA THR A 469 -22.88 -7.25 10.61
C THR A 469 -22.51 -8.33 11.64
N GLU A 470 -21.24 -8.72 11.71
CA GLU A 470 -20.72 -9.76 12.58
C GLU A 470 -20.11 -9.17 13.88
N PRO A 471 -19.99 -9.97 14.95
CA PRO A 471 -19.40 -9.50 16.21
C PRO A 471 -17.97 -8.99 16.09
N ILE A 472 -17.21 -9.47 15.10
CA ILE A 472 -15.84 -9.04 14.82
C ILE A 472 -15.73 -7.55 14.46
N ALA A 473 -16.83 -6.95 13.98
CA ALA A 473 -16.87 -5.53 13.62
C ALA A 473 -16.56 -4.57 14.76
N ASN A 474 -16.70 -5.03 16.01
CA ASN A 474 -16.39 -4.25 17.21
C ASN A 474 -17.00 -2.83 17.23
N GLY A 475 -18.20 -2.68 16.68
CA GLY A 475 -18.93 -1.41 16.63
C GLY A 475 -18.55 -0.48 15.48
N THR A 476 -17.73 -0.91 14.53
CA THR A 476 -17.54 -0.18 13.25
C THR A 476 -18.83 -0.17 12.45
N ILE A 477 -19.01 0.86 11.64
CA ILE A 477 -20.18 1.03 10.77
C ILE A 477 -19.67 1.25 9.35
N PHE A 478 -20.38 0.71 8.36
CA PHE A 478 -20.09 0.88 6.95
C PHE A 478 -21.38 1.14 6.16
N PRO A 479 -21.34 1.88 5.04
CA PRO A 479 -22.48 2.07 4.17
C PRO A 479 -23.01 0.74 3.60
N ALA A 480 -24.31 0.65 3.35
CA ALA A 480 -24.89 -0.47 2.62
C ALA A 480 -24.29 -0.58 1.22
N VAL A 481 -24.04 -1.82 0.80
CA VAL A 481 -23.43 -2.17 -0.50
C VAL A 481 -24.29 -3.25 -1.16
N PRO A 482 -24.66 -3.11 -2.44
CA PRO A 482 -25.42 -4.13 -3.16
C PRO A 482 -24.58 -5.37 -3.49
N ASP A 483 -25.24 -6.39 -4.03
CA ASP A 483 -24.58 -7.59 -4.57
C ASP A 483 -23.85 -7.33 -5.88
N ALA A 484 -22.98 -8.28 -6.27
CA ALA A 484 -22.13 -8.19 -7.47
C ALA A 484 -22.93 -8.03 -8.77
N ASN A 485 -24.07 -8.71 -8.92
CA ASN A 485 -24.90 -8.58 -10.11
C ASN A 485 -25.48 -7.17 -10.24
N THR A 486 -25.91 -6.59 -9.11
CA THR A 486 -26.36 -5.20 -9.07
C THR A 486 -25.25 -4.22 -9.45
N PHE A 487 -24.00 -4.44 -9.01
CA PHE A 487 -22.86 -3.62 -9.46
C PHE A 487 -22.72 -3.62 -10.98
N ILE A 488 -22.76 -4.80 -11.59
CA ILE A 488 -22.61 -4.98 -13.04
C ILE A 488 -23.81 -4.36 -13.77
N ASN A 489 -25.03 -4.72 -13.38
CA ASN A 489 -26.26 -4.33 -14.08
C ASN A 489 -26.54 -2.83 -14.02
N LEU A 490 -26.19 -2.18 -12.92
CA LEU A 490 -26.33 -0.73 -12.77
C LEU A 490 -25.06 0.05 -13.20
N GLY A 491 -24.01 -0.64 -13.63
CA GLY A 491 -22.75 -0.05 -14.08
C GLY A 491 -22.00 0.69 -12.97
N LEU A 492 -22.16 0.25 -11.70
CA LEU A 492 -21.48 0.85 -10.53
C LEU A 492 -19.98 0.57 -10.57
N ASN A 493 -19.55 -0.45 -11.31
CA ASN A 493 -18.17 -0.83 -11.55
C ASN A 493 -17.57 -0.29 -12.86
N LYS A 494 -18.26 0.62 -13.54
CA LYS A 494 -17.76 1.28 -14.79
C LYS A 494 -17.38 2.74 -14.58
N ARG A 495 -17.78 3.32 -13.48
CA ARG A 495 -17.62 4.74 -13.16
C ARG A 495 -17.45 4.91 -11.65
N PRO A 496 -17.00 6.09 -11.18
CA PRO A 496 -17.04 6.40 -9.77
C PRO A 496 -18.46 6.22 -9.21
N THR A 497 -18.55 5.61 -8.02
CA THR A 497 -19.84 5.44 -7.31
C THR A 497 -19.66 5.77 -5.84
N PHE A 498 -20.59 6.55 -5.29
CA PHE A 498 -20.53 6.97 -3.88
C PHE A 498 -21.48 6.12 -3.03
N PHE A 499 -20.95 5.65 -1.89
CA PHE A 499 -21.73 4.90 -0.90
C PHE A 499 -21.79 5.67 0.42
N GLY A 500 -22.99 5.68 1.04
CA GLY A 500 -23.21 6.35 2.31
C GLY A 500 -23.43 7.87 2.19
N CYS A 501 -23.96 8.36 1.11
CA CYS A 501 -24.15 9.79 0.87
C CYS A 501 -25.00 10.48 1.93
N ASP A 502 -26.11 9.87 2.33
CA ASP A 502 -27.00 10.43 3.34
C ASP A 502 -26.58 9.98 4.75
N ALA A 503 -26.03 10.92 5.50
CA ALA A 503 -25.62 10.70 6.88
C ALA A 503 -26.79 10.38 7.84
N SER A 504 -28.02 10.76 7.49
CA SER A 504 -29.21 10.52 8.33
C SER A 504 -29.68 9.08 8.29
N ASN A 505 -29.23 8.29 7.32
CA ASN A 505 -29.55 6.86 7.20
C ASN A 505 -28.84 5.98 8.24
N PHE A 506 -27.88 6.53 9.01
CA PHE A 506 -27.14 5.76 10.00
C PHE A 506 -27.72 5.94 11.40
N THR A 507 -28.19 4.85 11.98
CA THR A 507 -28.58 4.80 13.39
C THR A 507 -27.33 4.58 14.24
N LEU A 508 -26.95 5.59 15.01
CA LEU A 508 -25.75 5.55 15.84
C LEU A 508 -26.06 5.14 17.26
N SER A 509 -25.21 4.33 17.87
CA SER A 509 -25.31 3.92 19.28
C SER A 509 -23.99 4.16 20.01
N GLY A 510 -24.06 4.59 21.27
CA GLY A 510 -22.87 4.79 22.11
C GLY A 510 -21.87 5.79 21.51
N SER A 511 -20.63 5.37 21.34
CA SER A 511 -19.51 6.17 20.80
C SER A 511 -19.38 6.09 19.27
N GLN A 512 -20.33 5.46 18.59
CA GLN A 512 -20.30 5.35 17.13
C GLN A 512 -20.34 6.72 16.45
N ARG A 513 -19.68 6.81 15.31
CA ARG A 513 -19.67 8.00 14.44
C ARG A 513 -20.31 7.65 13.10
N VAL A 514 -20.86 8.65 12.43
CA VAL A 514 -21.28 8.49 11.03
C VAL A 514 -20.07 7.95 10.23
N PRO A 515 -20.25 6.83 9.50
CA PRO A 515 -19.14 6.26 8.75
C PRO A 515 -18.68 7.19 7.63
N PRO A 516 -17.44 7.01 7.14
CA PRO A 516 -16.95 7.77 5.99
C PRO A 516 -17.90 7.66 4.79
N LEU A 517 -17.97 8.71 4.00
CA LEU A 517 -18.46 8.61 2.63
C LEU A 517 -17.42 7.81 1.83
N VAL A 518 -17.83 6.77 1.10
CA VAL A 518 -16.93 5.99 0.25
C VAL A 518 -17.08 6.42 -1.19
N VAL A 519 -16.01 6.93 -1.77
CA VAL A 519 -15.86 7.21 -3.21
C VAL A 519 -15.19 6.01 -3.84
N TYR A 520 -15.97 5.11 -4.40
CA TYR A 520 -15.49 3.88 -5.05
C TYR A 520 -15.03 4.18 -6.47
N LEU A 521 -13.80 3.79 -6.79
CA LEU A 521 -13.12 4.01 -8.05
C LEU A 521 -12.68 2.65 -8.63
N PRO A 522 -13.53 2.01 -9.43
CA PRO A 522 -13.23 0.70 -10.00
C PRO A 522 -12.23 0.78 -11.14
N ASN A 523 -11.39 -0.25 -11.26
CA ASN A 523 -10.65 -0.52 -12.48
C ASN A 523 -11.61 -0.88 -13.61
N ALA A 524 -11.59 -0.10 -14.68
CA ALA A 524 -12.38 -0.31 -15.88
C ALA A 524 -11.57 0.14 -17.11
N PRO A 525 -11.88 -0.33 -18.34
CA PRO A 525 -11.09 0.00 -19.52
C PRO A 525 -11.39 1.41 -20.03
N TYR A 526 -10.77 2.42 -19.44
CA TYR A 526 -10.90 3.79 -19.94
C TYR A 526 -10.16 3.97 -21.26
N VAL A 527 -8.85 3.65 -21.26
CA VAL A 527 -7.96 3.83 -22.41
C VAL A 527 -7.07 2.61 -22.70
N ALA A 528 -7.00 1.65 -21.79
CA ALA A 528 -6.20 0.44 -21.92
C ALA A 528 -6.88 -0.77 -21.25
N HIS A 529 -6.51 -1.99 -21.68
CA HIS A 529 -6.89 -3.22 -21.00
C HIS A 529 -6.07 -3.39 -19.73
N SER A 530 -6.57 -2.86 -18.62
CA SER A 530 -5.94 -2.91 -17.30
C SER A 530 -6.35 -4.12 -16.45
N ASN A 531 -7.08 -5.07 -17.03
CA ASN A 531 -7.56 -6.31 -16.41
C ASN A 531 -6.55 -7.47 -16.53
N VAL A 532 -5.27 -7.14 -16.49
CA VAL A 532 -4.19 -8.13 -16.58
C VAL A 532 -4.21 -9.10 -15.40
N SER A 533 -3.59 -10.27 -15.55
CA SER A 533 -3.54 -11.29 -14.51
C SER A 533 -2.90 -10.76 -13.21
N THR A 534 -3.40 -11.23 -12.08
CA THR A 534 -2.79 -10.93 -10.76
C THR A 534 -1.36 -11.47 -10.67
N PHE A 535 -1.05 -12.57 -11.37
CA PHE A 535 0.20 -13.32 -11.25
C PHE A 535 1.17 -13.09 -12.41
N ASP A 536 0.91 -12.16 -13.32
CA ASP A 536 1.89 -11.81 -14.35
C ASP A 536 3.14 -11.19 -13.71
N PRO A 537 4.34 -11.77 -13.95
CA PRO A 537 5.55 -11.39 -13.24
C PRO A 537 6.33 -10.27 -13.91
N ASP A 538 5.96 -9.85 -15.11
CA ASP A 538 6.60 -8.79 -15.88
C ASP A 538 5.63 -8.09 -16.85
N TYR A 539 5.97 -6.85 -17.22
CA TYR A 539 5.18 -6.00 -18.10
C TYR A 539 6.10 -5.15 -18.95
N GLU A 540 5.92 -5.15 -20.26
CA GLU A 540 6.62 -4.22 -21.14
C GLU A 540 6.34 -2.77 -20.73
N ARG A 541 7.30 -1.87 -20.98
CA ARG A 541 7.20 -0.46 -20.54
C ARG A 541 5.95 0.24 -21.05
N ASP A 542 5.62 0.04 -22.32
CA ASP A 542 4.45 0.66 -22.94
C ASP A 542 3.15 0.14 -22.30
N GLN A 543 3.08 -1.15 -21.99
CA GLN A 543 1.93 -1.75 -21.30
C GLN A 543 1.80 -1.24 -19.88
N ARG A 544 2.91 -1.21 -19.11
CA ARG A 544 2.93 -0.60 -17.77
C ARG A 544 2.41 0.84 -17.82
N ASP A 545 2.93 1.63 -18.75
CA ASP A 545 2.58 3.05 -18.89
C ASP A 545 1.12 3.24 -19.31
N ALA A 546 0.61 2.37 -20.18
CA ALA A 546 -0.80 2.37 -20.60
C ALA A 546 -1.74 2.05 -19.43
N ILE A 547 -1.41 1.08 -18.57
CA ILE A 547 -2.22 0.73 -17.41
C ILE A 547 -2.19 1.86 -16.36
N ILE A 548 -1.03 2.49 -16.12
CA ILE A 548 -0.93 3.66 -15.24
C ILE A 548 -1.76 4.82 -15.79
N GLN A 549 -1.71 5.09 -17.10
CA GLN A 549 -2.53 6.10 -17.74
C GLN A 549 -4.04 5.77 -17.61
N ASN A 550 -4.42 4.50 -17.77
CA ASN A 550 -5.79 4.06 -17.56
C ASN A 550 -6.31 4.38 -16.15
N GLY A 551 -5.51 4.12 -15.12
CA GLY A 551 -5.82 4.46 -13.73
C GLY A 551 -5.93 5.99 -13.51
N TYR A 552 -5.10 6.78 -14.20
CA TYR A 552 -5.18 8.23 -14.17
C TYR A 552 -6.49 8.73 -14.81
N ASP A 553 -6.86 8.19 -15.96
CA ASP A 553 -8.09 8.58 -16.67
C ASP A 553 -9.35 8.12 -15.93
N SER A 554 -9.31 6.96 -15.28
CA SER A 554 -10.38 6.53 -14.37
C SER A 554 -10.55 7.52 -13.22
N ALA A 555 -9.47 7.91 -12.56
CA ALA A 555 -9.48 8.81 -11.42
C ALA A 555 -9.94 10.24 -11.77
N THR A 556 -9.66 10.70 -12.98
CA THR A 556 -9.99 12.05 -13.45
C THR A 556 -11.21 12.12 -14.35
N GLN A 557 -11.85 10.97 -14.64
CA GLN A 557 -12.90 10.87 -15.67
C GLN A 557 -12.43 11.44 -17.02
N GLY A 558 -11.21 10.99 -17.44
CA GLY A 558 -10.57 11.47 -18.67
C GLY A 558 -10.24 12.97 -18.63
N ASN A 559 -9.68 13.46 -17.53
CA ASN A 559 -9.50 14.89 -17.26
C ASN A 559 -10.80 15.69 -17.41
N ALA A 560 -11.88 15.16 -16.82
CA ALA A 560 -13.23 15.71 -16.85
C ALA A 560 -13.85 15.80 -18.26
N THR A 561 -13.35 15.06 -19.24
CA THR A 561 -13.98 14.99 -20.59
C THR A 561 -15.27 14.17 -20.58
N LEU A 562 -15.36 13.15 -19.70
CA LEU A 562 -16.58 12.35 -19.50
C LEU A 562 -17.59 13.07 -18.60
N ASP A 563 -17.12 13.82 -17.61
CA ASP A 563 -17.93 14.65 -16.73
C ASP A 563 -17.17 15.90 -16.32
N ALA A 564 -17.51 17.05 -16.88
CA ALA A 564 -16.89 18.33 -16.56
C ALA A 564 -17.06 18.76 -15.10
N GLU A 565 -18.03 18.18 -14.38
CA GLU A 565 -18.28 18.48 -12.99
C GLU A 565 -17.54 17.54 -12.02
N TRP A 566 -16.81 16.54 -12.53
CA TRP A 566 -16.12 15.55 -11.68
C TRP A 566 -15.23 16.17 -10.60
N PRO A 567 -14.35 17.15 -10.86
CA PRO A 567 -13.55 17.77 -9.80
C PRO A 567 -14.40 18.44 -8.70
N ARG A 568 -15.55 19.02 -9.08
CA ARG A 568 -16.53 19.56 -8.13
C ARG A 568 -17.15 18.46 -7.30
N CYS A 569 -17.48 17.32 -7.91
CA CYS A 569 -18.07 16.19 -7.20
C CYS A 569 -17.10 15.57 -6.20
N VAL A 570 -15.81 15.51 -6.52
CA VAL A 570 -14.73 15.17 -5.58
C VAL A 570 -14.70 16.14 -4.39
N ALA A 571 -14.75 17.45 -4.64
CA ALA A 571 -14.81 18.46 -3.60
C ALA A 571 -16.07 18.34 -2.71
N CYS A 572 -17.23 18.08 -3.31
CA CYS A 572 -18.47 17.85 -2.58
C CYS A 572 -18.40 16.62 -1.67
N ALA A 573 -17.77 15.53 -2.13
CA ALA A 573 -17.54 14.33 -1.31
C ALA A 573 -16.64 14.65 -0.11
N ILE A 574 -15.55 15.40 -0.32
CA ILE A 574 -14.61 15.81 0.74
C ILE A 574 -15.32 16.65 1.81
N LEU A 575 -16.15 17.58 1.40
CA LEU A 575 -16.83 18.52 2.31
C LEU A 575 -17.97 17.88 3.11
N SER A 576 -18.63 16.87 2.57
CA SER A 576 -19.91 16.32 3.05
C SER A 576 -19.94 16.05 4.57
N ARG A 577 -19.04 15.21 5.07
CA ARG A 577 -19.01 14.84 6.51
C ARG A 577 -18.50 15.97 7.40
N SER A 578 -17.51 16.72 6.94
CA SER A 578 -16.96 17.85 7.68
C SER A 578 -18.04 18.93 7.90
N MET A 579 -18.78 19.29 6.86
CA MET A 579 -19.87 20.28 6.98
C MET A 579 -21.00 19.77 7.89
N ALA A 580 -21.41 18.51 7.72
CA ALA A 580 -22.42 17.91 8.61
C ALA A 580 -21.98 17.95 10.09
N ARG A 581 -20.72 17.62 10.37
CA ARG A 581 -20.14 17.70 11.73
C ARG A 581 -20.12 19.12 12.27
N ASN A 582 -19.85 20.09 11.42
CA ASN A 582 -19.83 21.52 11.76
C ASN A 582 -21.24 22.16 11.75
N ARG A 583 -22.32 21.35 11.54
CA ARG A 583 -23.71 21.80 11.44
C ARG A 583 -23.95 22.81 10.32
N GLU A 584 -23.24 22.66 9.24
CA GLU A 584 -23.39 23.45 8.02
C GLU A 584 -24.06 22.62 6.93
N THR A 585 -24.84 23.26 6.10
CA THR A 585 -25.51 22.60 4.96
C THR A 585 -24.55 22.50 3.80
N VAL A 586 -24.46 21.32 3.19
CA VAL A 586 -23.70 21.12 1.96
C VAL A 586 -24.26 22.02 0.86
N PRO A 587 -23.41 22.68 0.05
CA PRO A 587 -23.87 23.58 -1.02
C PRO A 587 -24.88 22.91 -1.96
N GLU A 588 -25.91 23.65 -2.37
CA GLU A 588 -26.93 23.13 -3.29
C GLU A 588 -26.34 22.58 -4.59
N ALA A 589 -25.28 23.20 -5.09
CA ALA A 589 -24.56 22.75 -6.26
C ALA A 589 -23.96 21.32 -6.13
N CYS A 590 -23.82 20.79 -4.91
CA CYS A 590 -23.40 19.43 -4.66
C CYS A 590 -24.52 18.40 -4.85
N ASN A 591 -25.80 18.81 -4.86
CA ASN A 591 -26.92 17.90 -5.01
C ASN A 591 -26.87 17.14 -6.35
N SER A 592 -26.47 17.81 -7.43
CA SER A 592 -26.31 17.19 -8.75
C SER A 592 -25.22 16.10 -8.72
N CYS A 593 -24.14 16.31 -7.97
CA CYS A 593 -23.08 15.32 -7.78
C CYS A 593 -23.58 14.08 -7.03
N PHE A 594 -24.30 14.27 -5.92
CA PHE A 594 -24.84 13.16 -5.16
C PHE A 594 -25.92 12.41 -5.93
N GLN A 595 -26.79 13.08 -6.68
CA GLN A 595 -27.77 12.43 -7.57
C GLN A 595 -27.10 11.59 -8.66
N ARG A 596 -25.97 12.02 -9.20
CA ARG A 596 -25.23 11.34 -10.28
C ARG A 596 -24.42 10.16 -9.78
N TYR A 597 -23.73 10.30 -8.67
CA TYR A 597 -22.73 9.34 -8.23
C TYR A 597 -23.17 8.44 -7.07
N CYS A 598 -24.15 8.85 -6.27
CA CYS A 598 -24.59 8.01 -5.16
C CYS A 598 -25.41 6.81 -5.64
N TRP A 599 -25.10 5.64 -5.10
CA TRP A 599 -26.00 4.51 -5.21
C TRP A 599 -27.27 4.81 -4.41
N ASN A 600 -28.43 4.66 -5.04
CA ASN A 600 -29.74 5.06 -4.49
C ASN A 600 -30.53 3.93 -3.86
N GLY A 601 -29.91 2.74 -3.64
CA GLY A 601 -30.56 1.57 -3.07
C GLY A 601 -31.28 0.67 -4.09
N THR A 602 -31.28 1.01 -5.39
CA THR A 602 -31.86 0.14 -6.44
C THR A 602 -31.07 -1.15 -6.55
N LEU A 603 -31.77 -2.28 -6.67
CA LEU A 603 -31.19 -3.61 -6.85
C LEU A 603 -31.57 -4.17 -8.21
N ASP A 604 -30.63 -4.85 -8.85
CA ASP A 604 -30.83 -5.65 -10.05
C ASP A 604 -29.93 -6.90 -9.96
N THR A 605 -30.52 -7.96 -9.42
CA THR A 605 -29.81 -9.21 -9.07
C THR A 605 -29.75 -10.22 -10.22
N ARG A 606 -30.15 -9.83 -11.46
CA ARG A 606 -30.08 -10.71 -12.62
C ARG A 606 -28.64 -11.07 -12.91
N GLU A 607 -28.36 -12.34 -13.12
CA GLU A 607 -27.05 -12.81 -13.51
C GLU A 607 -26.65 -12.26 -14.88
N THR A 608 -25.46 -11.70 -15.00
CA THR A 608 -24.96 -11.02 -16.21
C THR A 608 -23.46 -11.21 -16.32
N ASP A 609 -22.98 -11.63 -17.47
CA ASP A 609 -21.56 -11.61 -17.82
C ASP A 609 -21.08 -10.16 -17.97
N TYR A 610 -19.82 -9.91 -17.57
CA TYR A 610 -19.23 -8.59 -17.60
C TYR A 610 -17.94 -8.53 -18.42
N GLU A 611 -18.06 -8.01 -19.63
CA GLU A 611 -16.94 -7.71 -20.52
C GLU A 611 -17.12 -6.29 -21.08
N PRO A 612 -16.58 -5.26 -20.40
CA PRO A 612 -16.80 -3.88 -20.76
C PRO A 612 -16.00 -3.46 -22.00
N ASN A 613 -16.61 -2.64 -22.87
CA ASN A 613 -15.91 -1.93 -23.92
C ASN A 613 -15.12 -0.74 -23.36
N PHE A 614 -14.16 -0.22 -24.17
CA PHE A 614 -13.44 1.01 -23.85
C PHE A 614 -14.41 2.17 -23.62
N ILE A 615 -14.14 2.94 -22.56
CA ILE A 615 -14.97 4.08 -22.14
C ILE A 615 -14.59 5.34 -22.94
N ILE A 616 -13.29 5.58 -23.16
CA ILE A 616 -12.78 6.74 -23.92
C ILE A 616 -12.26 6.28 -25.28
N GLY A 617 -11.35 5.29 -25.29
CA GLY A 617 -10.74 4.75 -26.50
C GLY A 617 -9.51 3.93 -26.17
N ASN A 618 -8.99 3.18 -27.12
CA ASN A 618 -7.85 2.30 -26.92
C ASN A 618 -6.54 2.96 -27.38
N ILE A 619 -5.66 3.32 -26.43
CA ILE A 619 -4.32 3.86 -26.74
C ILE A 619 -3.32 2.76 -27.13
N GLU A 620 -3.53 1.49 -26.72
CA GLU A 620 -2.67 0.36 -27.08
C GLU A 620 -2.73 0.06 -28.59
N ALA A 621 -3.90 0.28 -29.21
CA ALA A 621 -4.08 0.09 -30.66
C ALA A 621 -3.25 1.07 -31.52
N GLN A 622 -2.71 2.13 -30.91
CA GLN A 622 -1.88 3.13 -31.57
C GLN A 622 -0.39 2.80 -31.49
N SER A 623 0.01 1.77 -30.74
CA SER A 623 1.39 1.35 -30.56
C SER A 623 1.77 0.21 -31.51
N PRO A 624 2.92 0.24 -32.21
CA PRO A 624 3.33 -0.81 -33.16
C PRO A 624 3.56 -2.19 -32.53
N ALA A 625 3.64 -2.30 -31.21
CA ALA A 625 3.97 -3.52 -30.46
C ALA A 625 2.76 -4.41 -30.11
N ALA A 626 1.52 -4.01 -30.42
CA ALA A 626 0.29 -4.72 -30.01
C ALA A 626 -0.04 -6.00 -30.82
N LYS A 627 0.96 -6.64 -31.43
CA LYS A 627 0.76 -7.93 -32.13
C LYS A 627 1.57 -9.02 -31.42
N MET A 628 0.91 -9.73 -30.54
CA MET A 628 1.17 -11.09 -30.03
C MET A 628 1.17 -11.19 -28.50
N SER A 629 0.05 -11.56 -27.93
CA SER A 629 -0.06 -12.61 -26.91
C SER A 629 -1.49 -12.74 -26.37
N LEU A 630 -2.41 -13.10 -27.23
CA LEU A 630 -3.68 -13.71 -26.81
C LEU A 630 -3.55 -15.19 -27.14
N SER A 631 -3.02 -15.96 -26.24
CA SER A 631 -3.31 -17.40 -26.14
C SER A 631 -2.45 -18.07 -25.07
N VAL A 632 -3.08 -18.91 -24.31
CA VAL A 632 -2.59 -20.08 -23.54
C VAL A 632 -2.83 -20.05 -22.02
N TRP A 633 -2.94 -18.92 -21.34
CA TRP A 633 -2.97 -18.93 -19.86
C TRP A 633 -4.36 -18.81 -19.19
N ALA A 634 -5.43 -18.63 -19.95
CA ALA A 634 -6.80 -18.51 -19.43
C ALA A 634 -7.39 -19.82 -18.84
N GLY A 635 -6.73 -20.96 -19.06
CA GLY A 635 -7.25 -22.27 -18.64
C GLY A 635 -6.87 -22.76 -17.26
N LEU A 636 -5.87 -22.18 -16.60
CA LEU A 636 -5.34 -22.72 -15.33
C LEU A 636 -5.72 -21.92 -14.09
N ALA A 637 -5.93 -20.61 -14.21
CA ALA A 637 -6.35 -19.77 -13.09
C ALA A 637 -7.81 -20.03 -12.68
N SER A 638 -8.69 -20.36 -13.63
CA SER A 638 -10.09 -20.67 -13.36
C SER A 638 -10.30 -21.99 -12.58
N ALA A 639 -9.35 -22.91 -12.62
CA ALA A 639 -9.46 -24.20 -11.93
C ALA A 639 -9.14 -24.10 -10.43
N ALA A 640 -8.29 -23.17 -10.01
CA ALA A 640 -7.92 -23.02 -8.61
C ALA A 640 -9.01 -22.29 -7.81
N VAL A 641 -9.63 -21.25 -8.38
CA VAL A 641 -10.74 -20.52 -7.75
C VAL A 641 -12.02 -21.34 -7.73
N ALA A 642 -12.31 -22.09 -8.79
CA ALA A 642 -13.48 -22.97 -8.83
C ALA A 642 -13.39 -24.16 -7.86
N ALA A 643 -12.18 -24.64 -7.53
CA ALA A 643 -11.99 -25.70 -6.55
C ALA A 643 -12.25 -25.24 -5.11
N VAL A 644 -12.03 -23.96 -4.81
CA VAL A 644 -12.32 -23.36 -3.49
C VAL A 644 -13.82 -23.14 -3.30
N ILE A 645 -14.54 -22.72 -4.36
CA ILE A 645 -16.00 -22.47 -4.30
C ILE A 645 -16.82 -23.77 -4.30
N SER A 646 -16.27 -24.88 -4.83
CA SER A 646 -16.98 -26.18 -4.86
C SER A 646 -16.75 -27.05 -3.61
N ALA A 647 -15.95 -26.58 -2.64
CA ALA A 647 -15.66 -27.28 -1.39
C ALA A 647 -16.33 -26.62 -0.16
N ILE A 648 -17.15 -25.59 -0.40
CA ILE A 648 -18.13 -25.02 0.53
C ILE A 648 -19.52 -25.45 0.03
#